data_7396a5204dd4be49447e881f099b3c59
#
_entry.id   7396a5204dd4be49447e881f099b3c59
#
_cell.length_a   1.000
_cell.length_b   1.000
_cell.length_c   1.000
_cell.angle_alpha   90.00
_cell.angle_beta   90.00
_cell.angle_gamma   90.00
#
_symmetry.space_group_name_H-M   'P 1'
#
loop_
_entity.id
_entity.type
_entity.pdbx_description
1 polymer ?
#
loop_
_entity_poly.entity_id
_entity_poly.type
_entity_poly.pdbx_seq_one_letter_code
_entity_poly.pdbx_strand_id
1 'polypeptide(L)'
;MNKQQNQQNPNNQQQRKSLFAPYLPQVSLPPLLKNGDLVSGVLRINKRNRSDAYVTTESLDADIYICGSKDRNRALEGDVVAVELLDPEKVWQTKKEKEEKKRKKEESAGIDKKKVDKKKDDVEVEGQGLLLFEDDDIVTDEHRPKYCGHVVAVMERMPGQLFSGTLALLRPSSTATKEREAAEKARREAEERAAGIEPKVDESKDDKKDEKNERPKIVWFKPTDKRVPLIAIPTEQAPPDFVENHQSYAQQLFVACIKRWPITSLHPFGTLVTQIGEIGGIDVETEALLKDNNVSAEEFNENVTKCLPPIPWTIPEKEFELRRDLRSTRIFTIDPSTAKDLDDAVSCTRLPDGNYEIGVHIADVSHFVKPNTALDRDARKRATTVYLVQKSVPMLPPLLCEELCSLCPGVEKLACSIIWKMTPEGKTMETWYGRTIIKPCAKLSYENAQEVIDGNPLNAEVKIFNDHNTKEIEADIKLLHELAQRLRDQRFKRGALSLGSIRLNFELDEQDDPIECTVYKPKDANRLIEEFMLLANMSVAQKISSAFPEQALLRRHAPPIERRLNDFVEHANRLGYDDFDATSAGALQESLNSIKDDDAREVLNLLAIKPMQRAKYFCTGTLDIAKYHHYALNFPLYTHFTSPIRRYADVLVHRMLDAALSGEKRFYLDKDAVQKTASHCNVKKEAAKNAQEQSSHLFLCVLLRNLTLQSGPVIREAIVIGVKDHAFDVLVPAFGIEKRVHLDQLPLEKFVFNDETGDLVLRWKPGVSSLEPIPDYDGFGEDDDVLLDVDEEALLADDHDDYHYLMDVTSRPSDEENRLFDANSDIGDDDDIDDDIIGDESVEINQETTKTTVPSVSIHESPKVDYNSISETTFNQSPAKISPPVIKINELPQLQIESDPDTPNSQIIRELCHLQVVITADCKKSPPVIKVLAVNPYA
;
A
#
# COMPACT_ATOMS: atom_id res chain seq x y z
N MET A 1 -79.39 20.71 7.30
CA MET A 1 -79.17 19.77 6.22
C MET A 1 -77.93 20.20 5.40
N ASN A 2 -76.80 19.75 5.72
CA ASN A 2 -75.58 19.80 4.83
C ASN A 2 -74.70 18.71 5.26
N LYS A 3 -74.58 17.68 4.44
CA LYS A 3 -73.59 16.60 4.53
C LYS A 3 -72.33 17.10 3.90
N GLN A 4 -71.30 17.37 4.71
CA GLN A 4 -69.95 17.53 4.22
C GLN A 4 -69.35 16.12 3.94
N GLN A 5 -69.09 15.87 2.71
CA GLN A 5 -68.32 14.72 2.25
C GLN A 5 -66.83 14.91 2.65
N ASN A 6 -66.32 14.05 3.50
CA ASN A 6 -64.90 13.88 3.77
C ASN A 6 -64.29 13.20 2.56
N GLN A 7 -63.55 13.93 1.74
CA GLN A 7 -62.61 13.39 0.78
C GLN A 7 -61.35 12.96 1.54
N GLN A 8 -61.19 11.68 1.72
CA GLN A 8 -59.92 11.07 2.15
C GLN A 8 -58.91 11.29 1.04
N ASN A 9 -57.80 12.00 1.35
CA ASN A 9 -56.66 12.20 0.54
C ASN A 9 -55.78 10.92 0.64
N PRO A 10 -55.58 10.12 -0.43
CA PRO A 10 -54.74 8.91 -0.36
C PRO A 10 -53.29 9.25 -0.73
N ASN A 11 -52.63 10.09 0.05
CA ASN A 11 -51.18 10.32 -0.15
C ASN A 11 -50.50 10.63 1.20
N ASN A 12 -50.58 9.67 2.12
CA ASN A 12 -49.70 9.65 3.28
C ASN A 12 -48.60 8.63 3.04
N GLN A 13 -47.76 8.88 2.04
CA GLN A 13 -46.43 8.26 1.99
C GLN A 13 -45.65 8.87 3.16
N GLN A 14 -45.48 8.12 4.24
CA GLN A 14 -44.55 8.46 5.30
C GLN A 14 -43.16 8.65 4.66
N GLN A 15 -42.76 9.92 4.53
CA GLN A 15 -41.40 10.25 4.11
C GLN A 15 -40.46 9.68 5.17
N ARG A 16 -39.62 8.74 4.77
CA ARG A 16 -38.57 8.17 5.63
C ARG A 16 -37.66 9.27 6.11
N LYS A 17 -37.23 9.17 7.35
CA LYS A 17 -36.25 10.07 7.96
C LYS A 17 -34.88 9.87 7.23
N SER A 18 -34.33 10.94 6.68
CA SER A 18 -33.01 10.93 6.07
C SER A 18 -31.95 10.68 7.16
N LEU A 19 -31.07 9.69 6.97
CA LEU A 19 -29.97 9.37 7.88
C LEU A 19 -28.76 10.28 7.61
N PHE A 20 -28.53 10.62 6.34
CA PHE A 20 -27.42 11.45 5.88
C PHE A 20 -27.92 12.76 5.28
N ALA A 21 -27.06 13.79 5.32
CA ALA A 21 -27.31 15.03 4.60
C ALA A 21 -27.15 14.84 3.08
N PRO A 22 -27.98 15.47 2.26
CA PRO A 22 -27.77 15.47 0.81
C PRO A 22 -26.47 16.22 0.48
N TYR A 23 -25.74 15.75 -0.55
CA TYR A 23 -24.56 16.44 -1.04
C TYR A 23 -24.90 17.78 -1.68
N LEU A 24 -24.01 18.74 -1.55
CA LEU A 24 -24.07 19.99 -2.29
C LEU A 24 -23.86 19.74 -3.80
N PRO A 25 -24.59 20.44 -4.68
CA PRO A 25 -24.38 20.30 -6.12
C PRO A 25 -22.95 20.66 -6.52
N GLN A 26 -22.33 19.91 -7.42
CA GLN A 26 -20.95 20.12 -7.88
C GLN A 26 -20.71 21.56 -8.38
N VAL A 27 -21.69 22.14 -9.06
CA VAL A 27 -21.62 23.52 -9.58
C VAL A 27 -21.45 24.58 -8.48
N SER A 28 -21.93 24.32 -7.26
CA SER A 28 -21.82 25.26 -6.15
C SER A 28 -20.49 25.17 -5.40
N LEU A 29 -19.69 24.12 -5.60
CA LEU A 29 -18.44 23.90 -4.86
C LEU A 29 -17.31 24.88 -5.21
N PRO A 30 -17.00 25.19 -6.51
CA PRO A 30 -15.86 26.03 -6.84
C PRO A 30 -15.89 27.43 -6.21
N PRO A 31 -17.03 28.19 -6.20
CA PRO A 31 -17.06 29.49 -5.52
C PRO A 31 -16.87 29.38 -4.02
N LEU A 32 -17.45 28.36 -3.35
CA LEU A 32 -17.33 28.16 -1.90
C LEU A 32 -15.90 27.78 -1.49
N LEU A 33 -15.24 26.93 -2.27
CA LEU A 33 -13.82 26.57 -2.08
C LEU A 33 -12.91 27.80 -2.28
N LYS A 34 -13.19 28.62 -3.30
CA LYS A 34 -12.39 29.81 -3.58
C LYS A 34 -12.55 30.88 -2.50
N ASN A 35 -13.74 30.99 -1.90
CA ASN A 35 -14.00 31.92 -0.80
C ASN A 35 -13.43 31.45 0.54
N GLY A 36 -13.07 30.16 0.65
CA GLY A 36 -12.63 29.55 1.91
C GLY A 36 -13.77 29.10 2.84
N ASP A 37 -15.02 29.14 2.34
CA ASP A 37 -16.19 28.62 3.08
C ASP A 37 -16.13 27.09 3.21
N LEU A 38 -15.52 26.42 2.23
CA LEU A 38 -15.24 24.98 2.22
C LEU A 38 -13.75 24.71 2.04
N VAL A 39 -13.31 23.55 2.54
CA VAL A 39 -11.95 23.04 2.38
C VAL A 39 -11.99 21.72 1.65
N SER A 40 -11.16 21.53 0.63
CA SER A 40 -11.03 20.26 -0.07
C SER A 40 -9.85 19.45 0.44
N GLY A 41 -9.99 18.13 0.45
CA GLY A 41 -8.92 17.23 0.83
C GLY A 41 -9.26 15.76 0.63
N VAL A 42 -8.30 14.88 0.89
CA VAL A 42 -8.45 13.42 0.75
C VAL A 42 -8.88 12.82 2.08
N LEU A 43 -9.98 12.08 2.07
CA LEU A 43 -10.51 11.40 3.25
C LEU A 43 -9.68 10.15 3.56
N ARG A 44 -9.33 9.99 4.83
CA ARG A 44 -8.69 8.78 5.39
C ARG A 44 -9.50 8.30 6.60
N ILE A 45 -9.95 7.06 6.57
CA ILE A 45 -10.73 6.46 7.65
C ILE A 45 -9.75 5.94 8.72
N ASN A 46 -10.08 6.19 9.99
CA ASN A 46 -9.30 5.65 11.09
C ASN A 46 -9.42 4.11 11.11
N LYS A 47 -8.30 3.41 11.07
CA LYS A 47 -8.26 1.95 11.03
C LYS A 47 -8.79 1.30 12.30
N ARG A 48 -8.59 1.92 13.46
CA ARG A 48 -9.03 1.42 14.77
C ARG A 48 -10.48 1.79 15.08
N ASN A 49 -10.85 3.05 14.82
CA ASN A 49 -12.23 3.53 14.99
C ASN A 49 -12.81 3.94 13.63
N ARG A 50 -13.46 3.01 12.97
CA ARG A 50 -14.02 3.16 11.61
C ARG A 50 -15.08 4.25 11.47
N SER A 51 -15.68 4.68 12.59
CA SER A 51 -16.65 5.80 12.55
C SER A 51 -15.93 7.12 12.26
N ASP A 52 -14.72 7.28 12.76
CA ASP A 52 -13.92 8.49 12.64
C ASP A 52 -13.06 8.49 11.38
N ALA A 53 -12.79 9.68 10.87
CA ALA A 53 -11.94 9.88 9.71
C ALA A 53 -11.14 11.18 9.83
N TYR A 54 -10.15 11.34 8.96
CA TYR A 54 -9.35 12.55 8.82
C TYR A 54 -9.34 12.99 7.37
N VAL A 55 -9.40 14.28 7.12
CA VAL A 55 -9.24 14.82 5.76
C VAL A 55 -7.91 15.56 5.68
N THR A 56 -7.00 15.00 4.89
CA THR A 56 -5.70 15.62 4.63
C THR A 56 -5.85 16.70 3.57
N THR A 57 -5.49 17.92 3.90
CA THR A 57 -5.58 19.08 3.01
C THR A 57 -4.24 19.82 2.94
N GLU A 58 -4.00 20.51 1.81
CA GLU A 58 -2.84 21.40 1.67
C GLU A 58 -3.15 22.86 2.04
N SER A 59 -4.43 23.16 2.27
CA SER A 59 -4.92 24.50 2.60
C SER A 59 -4.75 24.86 4.08
N LEU A 60 -4.64 23.86 4.96
CA LEU A 60 -4.47 24.00 6.40
C LEU A 60 -3.17 23.37 6.86
N ASP A 61 -2.73 23.74 8.06
CA ASP A 61 -1.49 23.23 8.68
C ASP A 61 -1.68 21.92 9.47
N ALA A 62 -2.91 21.41 9.56
CA ALA A 62 -3.24 20.13 10.17
C ALA A 62 -4.42 19.46 9.46
N ASP A 63 -4.55 18.13 9.62
CA ASP A 63 -5.67 17.36 9.12
C ASP A 63 -6.98 17.77 9.79
N ILE A 64 -8.09 17.67 9.07
CA ILE A 64 -9.44 17.96 9.58
C ILE A 64 -10.02 16.65 10.13
N TYR A 65 -10.38 16.63 11.40
CA TYR A 65 -11.02 15.49 12.05
C TYR A 65 -12.52 15.44 11.71
N ILE A 66 -12.99 14.26 11.29
CA ILE A 66 -14.39 13.98 10.96
C ILE A 66 -14.94 12.98 11.98
N CYS A 67 -15.92 13.42 12.78
CA CYS A 67 -16.45 12.68 13.93
C CYS A 67 -17.67 11.84 13.57
N GLY A 68 -17.47 10.53 13.38
CA GLY A 68 -18.56 9.59 13.19
C GLY A 68 -19.12 9.50 11.76
N SER A 69 -19.93 8.48 11.52
CA SER A 69 -20.46 8.13 10.19
C SER A 69 -21.37 9.23 9.59
N LYS A 70 -22.06 10.02 10.43
CA LYS A 70 -22.93 11.12 9.96
C LYS A 70 -22.14 12.27 9.36
N ASP A 71 -21.04 12.68 10.02
CA ASP A 71 -20.19 13.75 9.52
C ASP A 71 -19.34 13.30 8.35
N ARG A 72 -19.00 12.00 8.28
CA ARG A 72 -18.37 11.39 7.11
C ARG A 72 -19.29 11.34 5.88
N ASN A 73 -20.61 11.31 6.07
CA ASN A 73 -21.64 11.47 5.03
C ASN A 73 -21.41 10.60 3.78
N ARG A 74 -21.31 9.25 3.95
CA ARG A 74 -21.17 8.28 2.85
C ARG A 74 -19.87 8.39 2.04
N ALA A 75 -18.89 9.19 2.50
CA ALA A 75 -17.57 9.21 1.90
C ALA A 75 -16.77 7.94 2.27
N LEU A 76 -15.94 7.46 1.33
CA LEU A 76 -15.11 6.28 1.43
C LEU A 76 -13.63 6.65 1.56
N GLU A 77 -12.80 5.69 1.94
CA GLU A 77 -11.34 5.84 1.97
C GLU A 77 -10.81 6.29 0.62
N GLY A 78 -10.00 7.36 0.61
CA GLY A 78 -9.39 7.89 -0.61
C GLY A 78 -10.25 8.86 -1.42
N ASP A 79 -11.53 9.09 -1.06
CA ASP A 79 -12.35 10.09 -1.72
C ASP A 79 -11.76 11.50 -1.57
N VAL A 80 -11.81 12.29 -2.62
CA VAL A 80 -11.59 13.75 -2.52
C VAL A 80 -12.89 14.39 -2.14
N VAL A 81 -12.92 15.03 -0.97
CA VAL A 81 -14.14 15.58 -0.37
C VAL A 81 -14.07 17.08 -0.16
N ALA A 82 -15.23 17.74 -0.21
CA ALA A 82 -15.41 19.09 0.27
C ALA A 82 -15.96 19.05 1.70
N VAL A 83 -15.31 19.80 2.59
CA VAL A 83 -15.60 19.79 4.03
C VAL A 83 -15.96 21.19 4.50
N GLU A 84 -17.07 21.30 5.24
CA GLU A 84 -17.42 22.46 6.02
C GLU A 84 -16.77 22.35 7.40
N LEU A 85 -16.04 23.39 7.82
CA LEU A 85 -15.36 23.40 9.12
C LEU A 85 -16.38 23.64 10.25
N LEU A 86 -16.27 22.81 11.27
CA LEU A 86 -17.08 22.88 12.50
C LEU A 86 -16.25 23.41 13.67
N ASP A 87 -16.92 23.87 14.71
CA ASP A 87 -16.30 24.27 15.96
C ASP A 87 -15.66 23.05 16.67
N PRO A 88 -14.32 22.98 16.77
CA PRO A 88 -13.64 21.82 17.34
C PRO A 88 -14.03 21.53 18.79
N GLU A 89 -14.36 22.57 19.54
CA GLU A 89 -14.72 22.43 20.97
C GLU A 89 -16.04 21.68 21.14
N LYS A 90 -17.04 22.04 20.35
CA LYS A 90 -18.36 21.40 20.39
C LYS A 90 -18.30 19.94 19.92
N VAL A 91 -17.57 19.68 18.82
CA VAL A 91 -17.41 18.33 18.28
C VAL A 91 -16.70 17.44 19.30
N TRP A 92 -15.62 17.93 19.90
CA TRP A 92 -14.84 17.18 20.88
C TRP A 92 -15.62 16.90 22.17
N GLN A 93 -16.40 17.85 22.66
CA GLN A 93 -17.27 17.66 23.79
C GLN A 93 -18.34 16.62 23.53
N THR A 94 -18.97 16.66 22.36
CA THR A 94 -19.94 15.65 21.93
C THR A 94 -19.33 14.25 21.88
N LYS A 95 -18.08 14.13 21.40
CA LYS A 95 -17.36 12.86 21.39
C LYS A 95 -17.09 12.35 22.80
N LYS A 96 -16.60 13.19 23.71
CA LYS A 96 -16.40 12.82 25.11
C LYS A 96 -17.69 12.29 25.77
N GLU A 97 -18.82 12.98 25.56
CA GLU A 97 -20.11 12.55 26.10
C GLU A 97 -20.55 11.17 25.54
N LYS A 98 -20.30 10.93 24.24
CA LYS A 98 -20.61 9.64 23.62
C LYS A 98 -19.74 8.52 24.18
N GLU A 99 -18.45 8.73 24.31
CA GLU A 99 -17.55 7.72 24.89
C GLU A 99 -17.85 7.45 26.37
N GLU A 100 -18.21 8.49 27.13
CA GLU A 100 -18.64 8.29 28.52
C GLU A 100 -19.94 7.48 28.61
N LYS A 101 -20.90 7.72 27.72
CA LYS A 101 -22.13 6.90 27.62
C LYS A 101 -21.84 5.47 27.23
N LYS A 102 -20.91 5.27 26.28
CA LYS A 102 -20.46 3.93 25.86
C LYS A 102 -19.79 3.20 27.02
N ARG A 103 -18.87 3.85 27.73
CA ARG A 103 -18.21 3.28 28.91
C ARG A 103 -19.21 2.88 30.01
N LYS A 104 -20.19 3.76 30.31
CA LYS A 104 -21.25 3.44 31.31
C LYS A 104 -22.10 2.26 30.87
N LYS A 105 -22.39 2.12 29.59
CA LYS A 105 -23.14 0.99 29.04
C LYS A 105 -22.32 -0.31 29.12
N GLU A 106 -21.04 -0.27 28.81
CA GLU A 106 -20.11 -1.41 28.93
C GLU A 106 -19.93 -1.83 30.39
N GLU A 107 -19.74 -0.90 31.32
CA GLU A 107 -19.69 -1.16 32.76
C GLU A 107 -20.98 -1.78 33.29
N SER A 108 -22.14 -1.30 32.82
CA SER A 108 -23.45 -1.85 33.20
C SER A 108 -23.73 -3.23 32.60
N ALA A 109 -23.13 -3.55 31.47
CA ALA A 109 -23.23 -4.86 30.81
C ALA A 109 -22.23 -5.89 31.35
N GLY A 110 -21.40 -5.53 32.34
CA GLY A 110 -20.37 -6.42 32.92
C GLY A 110 -19.23 -6.77 31.95
N ILE A 111 -19.08 -5.98 30.88
CA ILE A 111 -18.01 -6.14 29.89
C ILE A 111 -16.73 -5.54 30.50
N ASP A 112 -15.70 -6.35 30.66
CA ASP A 112 -14.42 -5.90 31.20
C ASP A 112 -13.77 -4.93 30.21
N LYS A 113 -13.43 -3.71 30.65
CA LYS A 113 -12.75 -2.66 29.88
C LYS A 113 -11.53 -3.20 29.14
N LYS A 114 -10.79 -4.13 29.77
CA LYS A 114 -9.63 -4.81 29.22
C LYS A 114 -9.94 -5.61 27.95
N LYS A 115 -11.15 -6.19 27.81
CA LYS A 115 -11.55 -6.94 26.61
C LYS A 115 -11.90 -6.02 25.44
N VAL A 116 -12.42 -4.82 25.70
CA VAL A 116 -12.78 -3.84 24.63
C VAL A 116 -11.55 -3.19 24.05
N ASP A 117 -10.61 -2.75 24.89
CA ASP A 117 -9.35 -2.14 24.43
C ASP A 117 -8.52 -3.13 23.61
N LYS A 118 -8.48 -4.40 24.04
CA LYS A 118 -7.84 -5.50 23.31
C LYS A 118 -8.40 -5.70 21.88
N LYS A 119 -9.72 -5.63 21.70
CA LYS A 119 -10.35 -5.76 20.39
C LYS A 119 -9.96 -4.63 19.42
N LYS A 120 -9.64 -3.45 19.95
CA LYS A 120 -9.15 -2.33 19.14
C LYS A 120 -7.69 -2.54 18.69
N ASP A 121 -6.89 -3.14 19.56
CA ASP A 121 -5.47 -3.40 19.29
C ASP A 121 -5.24 -4.60 18.35
N ASP A 122 -6.16 -5.57 18.33
CA ASP A 122 -6.13 -6.70 17.40
C ASP A 122 -6.49 -6.34 15.94
N VAL A 123 -6.87 -5.10 15.67
CA VAL A 123 -7.00 -4.62 14.29
C VAL A 123 -5.62 -4.52 13.70
N GLU A 124 -5.26 -5.47 12.83
CA GLU A 124 -4.01 -5.40 12.09
C GLU A 124 -3.96 -4.12 11.26
N VAL A 125 -2.98 -3.30 11.59
CA VAL A 125 -2.61 -2.17 10.76
C VAL A 125 -1.64 -2.72 9.72
N GLU A 126 -2.18 -3.18 8.58
CA GLU A 126 -1.35 -3.57 7.45
C GLU A 126 -0.47 -2.39 7.03
N GLY A 127 0.83 -2.68 6.93
CA GLY A 127 1.82 -1.74 6.45
C GLY A 127 2.28 -0.73 7.50
N GLN A 128 3.48 -0.95 8.02
CA GLN A 128 4.23 -0.10 8.95
C GLN A 128 3.44 0.31 10.20
N GLY A 129 3.38 -0.61 11.15
CA GLY A 129 2.73 -0.44 12.44
C GLY A 129 3.21 0.80 13.18
N LEU A 130 2.27 1.66 13.46
CA LEU A 130 2.42 2.87 14.27
C LEU A 130 1.98 2.57 15.70
N LEU A 131 2.56 1.57 16.36
CA LEU A 131 2.09 1.15 17.68
C LEU A 131 2.44 2.15 18.78
N LEU A 132 3.59 2.84 18.69
CA LEU A 132 4.09 3.70 19.78
C LEU A 132 3.51 5.13 19.79
N PHE A 133 3.06 5.68 18.64
CA PHE A 133 2.60 7.07 18.55
C PHE A 133 1.11 7.20 18.22
N GLU A 134 0.35 6.11 18.31
CA GLU A 134 -1.08 6.09 18.04
C GLU A 134 -1.94 6.14 19.31
N ASP A 135 -1.59 7.02 20.26
CA ASP A 135 -2.52 7.43 21.33
C ASP A 135 -3.58 8.43 20.84
N ASP A 136 -3.71 8.62 19.52
CA ASP A 136 -4.73 9.48 18.91
C ASP A 136 -6.19 9.06 19.25
N ASP A 137 -6.39 7.85 19.78
CA ASP A 137 -7.69 7.35 20.24
C ASP A 137 -8.02 7.71 21.70
N ILE A 138 -7.07 8.23 22.48
CA ILE A 138 -7.33 8.67 23.84
C ILE A 138 -8.00 10.05 23.79
N VAL A 139 -9.27 10.10 24.17
CA VAL A 139 -10.05 11.35 24.22
C VAL A 139 -9.69 12.17 25.46
N THR A 140 -8.50 12.76 25.44
CA THR A 140 -8.03 13.74 26.45
C THR A 140 -8.02 15.13 25.84
N ASP A 141 -7.93 16.17 26.66
CA ASP A 141 -7.85 17.55 26.16
C ASP A 141 -6.54 17.86 25.44
N GLU A 142 -5.49 17.07 25.69
CA GLU A 142 -4.19 17.16 25.05
C GLU A 142 -4.23 16.68 23.60
N HIS A 143 -5.14 15.74 23.29
CA HIS A 143 -5.31 15.13 21.95
C HIS A 143 -6.41 15.78 21.11
N ARG A 144 -6.87 16.98 21.51
CA ARG A 144 -7.93 17.69 20.80
C ARG A 144 -7.49 18.08 19.38
N PRO A 145 -8.27 17.71 18.33
CA PRO A 145 -7.96 18.09 16.97
C PRO A 145 -8.06 19.60 16.76
N LYS A 146 -7.13 20.15 15.96
CA LYS A 146 -7.09 21.57 15.62
C LYS A 146 -8.27 22.00 14.77
N TYR A 147 -8.69 21.16 13.85
CA TYR A 147 -9.81 21.35 12.93
C TYR A 147 -10.76 20.17 12.98
N CYS A 148 -12.05 20.46 12.99
CA CYS A 148 -13.12 19.48 12.84
C CYS A 148 -14.01 19.87 11.66
N GLY A 149 -14.67 18.89 11.01
CA GLY A 149 -15.50 19.18 9.87
C GLY A 149 -16.57 18.16 9.58
N HIS A 150 -17.45 18.54 8.65
CA HIS A 150 -18.53 17.73 8.08
C HIS A 150 -18.35 17.63 6.56
N VAL A 151 -18.46 16.43 6.00
CA VAL A 151 -18.36 16.23 4.56
C VAL A 151 -19.65 16.66 3.88
N VAL A 152 -19.58 17.70 3.08
CA VAL A 152 -20.74 18.26 2.36
C VAL A 152 -20.85 17.78 0.91
N ALA A 153 -19.76 17.28 0.32
CA ALA A 153 -19.78 16.66 -1.00
C ALA A 153 -18.56 15.76 -1.21
N VAL A 154 -18.72 14.74 -2.05
CA VAL A 154 -17.62 13.98 -2.65
C VAL A 154 -17.33 14.61 -4.00
N MET A 155 -16.12 15.16 -4.18
CA MET A 155 -15.69 15.84 -5.39
C MET A 155 -15.18 14.85 -6.44
N GLU A 156 -14.33 13.93 -5.99
CA GLU A 156 -13.77 12.87 -6.83
C GLU A 156 -13.78 11.55 -6.06
N ARG A 157 -14.18 10.48 -6.72
CA ARG A 157 -14.11 9.10 -6.21
C ARG A 157 -13.46 8.24 -7.28
N MET A 158 -12.65 7.27 -6.85
CA MET A 158 -12.06 6.32 -7.78
C MET A 158 -13.18 5.48 -8.43
N PRO A 159 -13.37 5.54 -9.75
CA PRO A 159 -14.42 4.80 -10.41
C PRO A 159 -14.13 3.30 -10.41
N GLY A 160 -15.17 2.48 -10.30
CA GLY A 160 -15.05 1.03 -10.40
C GLY A 160 -14.23 0.35 -9.30
N GLN A 161 -14.16 0.95 -8.10
CA GLN A 161 -13.45 0.40 -6.96
C GLN A 161 -14.02 -0.97 -6.59
N LEU A 162 -13.15 -1.96 -6.49
CA LEU A 162 -13.46 -3.34 -6.14
C LEU A 162 -13.04 -3.62 -4.70
N PHE A 163 -13.76 -4.54 -4.07
CA PHE A 163 -13.49 -4.96 -2.70
C PHE A 163 -13.53 -6.47 -2.61
N SER A 164 -12.53 -7.08 -2.00
CA SER A 164 -12.55 -8.48 -1.60
C SER A 164 -13.31 -8.68 -0.29
N GLY A 165 -13.88 -9.86 -0.09
CA GLY A 165 -14.61 -10.15 1.17
C GLY A 165 -15.38 -11.45 1.14
N THR A 166 -16.12 -11.69 2.21
CA THR A 166 -16.94 -12.89 2.40
C THR A 166 -18.43 -12.56 2.34
N LEU A 167 -19.26 -13.56 2.08
CA LEU A 167 -20.72 -13.43 2.09
C LEU A 167 -21.28 -13.97 3.41
N ALA A 168 -22.25 -13.25 3.96
CA ALA A 168 -23.03 -13.67 5.13
C ALA A 168 -24.53 -13.61 4.81
N LEU A 169 -25.28 -14.60 5.28
CA LEU A 169 -26.73 -14.68 5.09
C LEU A 169 -27.46 -13.62 5.91
N LEU A 170 -27.02 -13.44 7.14
CA LEU A 170 -27.56 -12.43 8.07
C LEU A 170 -26.53 -11.31 8.22
N ARG A 171 -27.03 -10.14 8.62
CA ARG A 171 -26.15 -9.04 8.98
C ARG A 171 -25.26 -9.48 10.16
N PRO A 172 -23.93 -9.35 10.09
CA PRO A 172 -23.02 -9.83 11.14
C PRO A 172 -23.39 -9.36 12.56
N SER A 173 -23.79 -8.08 12.73
CA SER A 173 -24.24 -7.55 14.01
C SER A 173 -25.50 -8.24 14.57
N SER A 174 -26.43 -8.62 13.68
CA SER A 174 -27.67 -9.31 14.10
C SER A 174 -27.41 -10.76 14.49
N THR A 175 -26.43 -11.40 13.86
CA THR A 175 -26.00 -12.77 14.18
C THR A 175 -25.37 -12.82 15.56
N ALA A 176 -24.40 -11.95 15.82
CA ALA A 176 -23.73 -11.86 17.13
C ALA A 176 -24.73 -11.55 18.27
N THR A 177 -25.72 -10.70 18.04
CA THR A 177 -26.77 -10.42 19.02
C THR A 177 -27.64 -11.66 19.30
N LYS A 178 -28.07 -12.38 18.26
CA LYS A 178 -28.86 -13.60 18.39
C LYS A 178 -28.10 -14.74 19.09
N GLU A 179 -26.82 -14.91 18.76
CA GLU A 179 -25.95 -15.90 19.40
C GLU A 179 -25.71 -15.58 20.87
N ARG A 180 -25.49 -14.29 21.19
CA ARG A 180 -25.37 -13.82 22.57
C ARG A 180 -26.67 -14.05 23.38
N GLU A 181 -27.83 -13.73 22.81
CA GLU A 181 -29.11 -14.01 23.43
C GLU A 181 -29.35 -15.52 23.62
N ALA A 182 -28.98 -16.34 22.64
CA ALA A 182 -29.05 -17.81 22.74
C ALA A 182 -28.10 -18.36 23.80
N ALA A 183 -26.86 -17.88 23.87
CA ALA A 183 -25.86 -18.26 24.87
C ALA A 183 -26.29 -17.81 26.28
N GLU A 184 -26.85 -16.62 26.44
CA GLU A 184 -27.37 -16.13 27.73
C GLU A 184 -28.57 -16.93 28.19
N LYS A 185 -29.49 -17.28 27.25
CA LYS A 185 -30.63 -18.17 27.53
C LYS A 185 -30.17 -19.57 27.95
N ALA A 186 -29.20 -20.14 27.23
CA ALA A 186 -28.62 -21.43 27.56
C ALA A 186 -27.93 -21.45 28.94
N ARG A 187 -27.17 -20.34 29.25
CA ARG A 187 -26.57 -20.18 30.57
C ARG A 187 -27.62 -20.09 31.69
N ARG A 188 -28.65 -19.31 31.48
CA ARG A 188 -29.77 -19.17 32.41
C ARG A 188 -30.52 -20.51 32.65
N GLU A 189 -30.78 -21.27 31.58
CA GLU A 189 -31.37 -22.59 31.66
C GLU A 189 -30.45 -23.59 32.38
N ALA A 190 -29.13 -23.49 32.20
CA ALA A 190 -28.16 -24.30 32.92
C ALA A 190 -28.09 -23.96 34.42
N GLU A 191 -28.14 -22.67 34.78
CA GLU A 191 -28.22 -22.19 36.16
C GLU A 191 -29.52 -22.61 36.86
N GLU A 192 -30.66 -22.54 36.15
CA GLU A 192 -31.97 -23.01 36.66
C GLU A 192 -31.98 -24.53 36.88
N ARG A 193 -31.37 -25.31 35.97
CA ARG A 193 -31.19 -26.78 36.17
C ARG A 193 -30.26 -27.12 37.34
N ALA A 194 -29.18 -26.33 37.52
CA ALA A 194 -28.28 -26.53 38.66
C ALA A 194 -28.93 -26.13 39.99
N ALA A 195 -29.88 -25.21 39.98
CA ALA A 195 -30.70 -24.82 41.13
C ALA A 195 -31.88 -25.77 41.42
N GLY A 196 -32.07 -26.83 40.61
CA GLY A 196 -33.17 -27.82 40.79
C GLY A 196 -34.57 -27.25 40.45
N ILE A 197 -34.62 -26.18 39.67
CA ILE A 197 -35.87 -25.55 39.19
C ILE A 197 -36.14 -26.12 37.79
N GLU A 198 -37.22 -26.87 37.61
CA GLU A 198 -37.64 -27.29 36.28
C GLU A 198 -37.96 -26.04 35.43
N PRO A 199 -37.38 -25.93 34.24
CA PRO A 199 -37.68 -24.79 33.37
C PRO A 199 -39.17 -24.75 33.04
N LYS A 200 -39.84 -23.63 33.38
CA LYS A 200 -41.21 -23.40 32.98
C LYS A 200 -41.25 -23.29 31.47
N VAL A 201 -41.87 -24.26 30.82
CA VAL A 201 -42.27 -24.18 29.42
C VAL A 201 -43.31 -23.07 29.35
N ASP A 202 -42.95 -21.91 28.82
CA ASP A 202 -43.89 -20.81 28.53
C ASP A 202 -44.77 -21.26 27.37
N GLU A 203 -45.94 -21.89 27.71
CA GLU A 203 -46.98 -22.24 26.71
C GLU A 203 -47.77 -21.06 26.16
N SER A 204 -47.37 -19.83 26.41
CA SER A 204 -48.07 -18.66 25.93
C SER A 204 -47.27 -17.84 24.97
N LYS A 205 -47.19 -18.26 23.73
CA LYS A 205 -47.16 -17.51 22.48
C LYS A 205 -46.89 -18.41 21.27
N ASP A 206 -47.71 -19.47 21.14
CA ASP A 206 -48.00 -20.07 19.86
C ASP A 206 -49.06 -19.23 19.13
N ASP A 207 -48.75 -17.95 18.90
CA ASP A 207 -49.39 -17.25 17.83
C ASP A 207 -48.59 -17.56 16.55
N LYS A 208 -49.17 -18.53 15.81
CA LYS A 208 -48.85 -18.87 14.44
C LYS A 208 -48.74 -17.62 13.59
N LYS A 209 -47.60 -16.97 13.56
CA LYS A 209 -47.14 -16.34 12.34
C LYS A 209 -46.61 -17.48 11.50
N ASP A 210 -47.37 -17.86 10.48
CA ASP A 210 -46.80 -18.55 9.31
C ASP A 210 -45.60 -17.74 8.87
N GLU A 211 -44.41 -18.07 9.36
CA GLU A 211 -43.15 -17.72 8.71
C GLU A 211 -43.19 -18.45 7.37
N LYS A 212 -43.85 -17.83 6.38
CA LYS A 212 -43.53 -18.09 5.00
C LYS A 212 -42.03 -18.01 4.91
N ASN A 213 -41.37 -19.10 4.60
CA ASN A 213 -39.96 -19.24 4.22
C ASN A 213 -39.69 -18.37 2.98
N GLU A 214 -39.82 -17.04 3.12
CA GLU A 214 -39.41 -16.12 2.07
C GLU A 214 -37.90 -16.05 2.09
N ARG A 215 -37.25 -16.49 1.01
CA ARG A 215 -35.81 -16.33 0.79
C ARG A 215 -35.44 -14.86 1.07
N PRO A 216 -34.36 -14.58 1.84
CA PRO A 216 -33.92 -13.23 2.08
C PRO A 216 -33.66 -12.54 0.74
N LYS A 217 -34.11 -11.31 0.58
CA LYS A 217 -33.91 -10.53 -0.67
C LYS A 217 -32.50 -9.97 -0.79
N ILE A 218 -31.76 -9.93 0.32
CA ILE A 218 -30.42 -9.34 0.43
C ILE A 218 -29.53 -10.31 1.21
N VAL A 219 -28.31 -10.48 0.72
CA VAL A 219 -27.19 -11.07 1.44
C VAL A 219 -26.17 -9.98 1.76
N TRP A 220 -25.37 -10.20 2.78
CA TRP A 220 -24.41 -9.21 3.26
C TRP A 220 -23.00 -9.58 2.80
N PHE A 221 -22.35 -8.64 2.12
CA PHE A 221 -20.94 -8.76 1.79
C PHE A 221 -20.12 -8.05 2.87
N LYS A 222 -19.23 -8.79 3.53
CA LYS A 222 -18.30 -8.32 4.55
C LYS A 222 -16.93 -8.10 3.87
N PRO A 223 -16.53 -6.84 3.61
CA PRO A 223 -15.23 -6.56 3.01
C PRO A 223 -14.09 -7.00 3.92
N THR A 224 -12.98 -7.45 3.29
CA THR A 224 -11.73 -7.78 3.96
C THR A 224 -11.10 -6.53 4.58
N ASP A 225 -11.11 -5.41 3.84
CA ASP A 225 -10.71 -4.11 4.39
C ASP A 225 -11.79 -3.58 5.34
N LYS A 226 -11.47 -3.56 6.61
CA LYS A 226 -12.38 -3.11 7.68
C LYS A 226 -12.79 -1.63 7.58
N ARG A 227 -12.12 -0.80 6.78
CA ARG A 227 -12.48 0.61 6.52
C ARG A 227 -13.71 0.73 5.60
N VAL A 228 -14.00 -0.32 4.84
CA VAL A 228 -15.14 -0.37 3.93
C VAL A 228 -16.38 -0.85 4.70
N PRO A 229 -17.55 -0.19 4.56
CA PRO A 229 -18.76 -0.62 5.23
C PRO A 229 -19.29 -1.94 4.65
N LEU A 230 -20.15 -2.64 5.40
CA LEU A 230 -20.90 -3.79 4.88
C LEU A 230 -21.69 -3.36 3.64
N ILE A 231 -21.72 -4.23 2.63
CA ILE A 231 -22.39 -3.97 1.35
C ILE A 231 -23.59 -4.89 1.22
N ALA A 232 -24.76 -4.33 0.96
CA ALA A 232 -25.99 -5.07 0.70
C ALA A 232 -26.00 -5.56 -0.76
N ILE A 233 -26.02 -6.87 -0.98
CA ILE A 233 -26.04 -7.51 -2.30
C ILE A 233 -27.40 -8.17 -2.54
N PRO A 234 -28.06 -8.00 -3.70
CA PRO A 234 -29.26 -8.75 -4.04
C PRO A 234 -28.98 -10.26 -4.02
N THR A 235 -29.85 -11.04 -3.36
CA THR A 235 -29.68 -12.51 -3.24
C THR A 235 -29.61 -13.22 -4.59
N GLU A 236 -30.23 -12.63 -5.61
CA GLU A 236 -30.20 -13.15 -7.00
C GLU A 236 -28.78 -13.17 -7.60
N GLN A 237 -27.86 -12.40 -7.06
CA GLN A 237 -26.45 -12.32 -7.50
C GLN A 237 -25.53 -13.25 -6.69
N ALA A 238 -25.98 -13.74 -5.54
CA ALA A 238 -25.25 -14.75 -4.78
C ALA A 238 -25.29 -16.11 -5.52
N PRO A 239 -24.40 -17.05 -5.19
CA PRO A 239 -24.48 -18.41 -5.71
C PRO A 239 -25.88 -19.01 -5.49
N PRO A 240 -26.42 -19.78 -6.44
CA PRO A 240 -27.82 -20.22 -6.43
C PRO A 240 -28.23 -21.00 -5.15
N ASP A 241 -27.29 -21.73 -4.57
CA ASP A 241 -27.45 -22.54 -3.37
C ASP A 241 -26.95 -21.85 -2.09
N PHE A 242 -26.51 -20.59 -2.16
CA PHE A 242 -25.92 -19.86 -1.04
C PHE A 242 -26.86 -19.79 0.17
N VAL A 243 -28.15 -19.53 -0.05
CA VAL A 243 -29.12 -19.40 1.06
C VAL A 243 -29.27 -20.70 1.84
N GLU A 244 -29.17 -21.85 1.15
CA GLU A 244 -29.36 -23.19 1.73
C GLU A 244 -28.04 -23.73 2.33
N ASN A 245 -26.88 -23.38 1.72
CA ASN A 245 -25.57 -23.92 2.03
C ASN A 245 -24.55 -22.84 2.43
N HIS A 246 -24.98 -21.74 3.07
CA HIS A 246 -24.12 -20.60 3.36
C HIS A 246 -22.84 -20.95 4.15
N GLN A 247 -22.87 -22.02 4.97
CA GLN A 247 -21.70 -22.48 5.72
C GLN A 247 -20.57 -23.01 4.82
N SER A 248 -20.89 -23.59 3.66
CA SER A 248 -19.89 -24.06 2.71
C SER A 248 -19.13 -22.91 2.02
N TYR A 249 -19.70 -21.70 2.05
CA TYR A 249 -19.12 -20.49 1.50
C TYR A 249 -18.39 -19.62 2.55
N ALA A 250 -18.37 -20.03 3.82
CA ALA A 250 -17.76 -19.25 4.89
C ALA A 250 -16.25 -19.02 4.69
N GLN A 251 -15.58 -19.95 4.01
CA GLN A 251 -14.15 -19.89 3.66
C GLN A 251 -13.91 -19.49 2.20
N GLN A 252 -14.89 -18.85 1.54
CA GLN A 252 -14.77 -18.43 0.15
C GLN A 252 -14.68 -16.90 0.06
N LEU A 253 -13.69 -16.42 -0.71
CA LEU A 253 -13.55 -15.01 -1.05
C LEU A 253 -14.30 -14.65 -2.32
N PHE A 254 -14.94 -13.51 -2.27
CA PHE A 254 -15.69 -12.89 -3.36
C PHE A 254 -15.18 -11.47 -3.61
N VAL A 255 -15.51 -10.92 -4.78
CA VAL A 255 -15.29 -9.52 -5.13
C VAL A 255 -16.64 -8.85 -5.32
N ALA A 256 -16.80 -7.68 -4.71
CA ALA A 256 -17.99 -6.84 -4.90
C ALA A 256 -17.59 -5.40 -5.21
N CYS A 257 -18.52 -4.64 -5.78
CA CYS A 257 -18.41 -3.19 -5.93
C CYS A 257 -19.66 -2.49 -5.44
N ILE A 258 -19.49 -1.26 -4.93
CA ILE A 258 -20.61 -0.41 -4.53
C ILE A 258 -21.23 0.22 -5.78
N LYS A 259 -22.57 0.18 -5.90
CA LYS A 259 -23.29 0.79 -7.00
C LYS A 259 -24.05 2.07 -6.59
N ARG A 260 -24.53 2.12 -5.35
CA ARG A 260 -25.25 3.30 -4.84
C ARG A 260 -25.25 3.30 -3.31
N TRP A 261 -25.35 4.48 -2.72
CA TRP A 261 -25.52 4.66 -1.28
C TRP A 261 -26.59 5.72 -0.99
N PRO A 262 -27.86 5.33 -0.82
CA PRO A 262 -28.95 6.25 -0.56
C PRO A 262 -28.80 6.97 0.79
N ILE A 263 -29.28 8.21 0.88
CA ILE A 263 -29.26 9.01 2.13
C ILE A 263 -30.12 8.40 3.25
N THR A 264 -31.01 7.47 2.91
CA THR A 264 -31.91 6.76 3.83
C THR A 264 -31.36 5.42 4.30
N SER A 265 -30.18 4.99 3.83
CA SER A 265 -29.59 3.69 4.16
C SER A 265 -28.26 3.85 4.86
N LEU A 266 -28.08 3.13 5.97
CA LEU A 266 -26.81 3.10 6.70
C LEU A 266 -25.69 2.43 5.87
N HIS A 267 -26.05 1.45 5.05
CA HIS A 267 -25.10 0.67 4.23
C HIS A 267 -25.30 0.91 2.74
N PRO A 268 -24.23 0.87 1.94
CA PRO A 268 -24.32 0.93 0.48
C PRO A 268 -24.94 -0.35 -0.10
N PHE A 269 -25.49 -0.21 -1.29
CA PHE A 269 -25.92 -1.32 -2.15
C PHE A 269 -24.87 -1.57 -3.22
N GLY A 270 -24.55 -2.83 -3.42
CA GLY A 270 -23.52 -3.26 -4.36
C GLY A 270 -23.94 -4.38 -5.27
N THR A 271 -22.98 -4.84 -6.03
CA THR A 271 -23.08 -5.97 -6.96
C THR A 271 -21.92 -6.92 -6.70
N LEU A 272 -22.20 -8.22 -6.71
CA LEU A 272 -21.17 -9.24 -6.71
C LEU A 272 -20.54 -9.31 -8.11
N VAL A 273 -19.22 -9.29 -8.18
CA VAL A 273 -18.46 -9.28 -9.45
C VAL A 273 -18.00 -10.69 -9.80
N THR A 274 -17.32 -11.36 -8.87
CA THR A 274 -16.78 -12.72 -9.08
C THR A 274 -16.51 -13.40 -7.73
N GLN A 275 -16.41 -14.72 -7.77
CA GLN A 275 -15.83 -15.52 -6.69
C GLN A 275 -14.36 -15.76 -7.02
N ILE A 276 -13.45 -15.56 -6.04
CA ILE A 276 -12.01 -15.73 -6.22
C ILE A 276 -11.62 -17.19 -5.88
N GLY A 277 -11.96 -17.66 -4.67
CA GLY A 277 -11.61 -18.99 -4.22
C GLY A 277 -11.55 -19.12 -2.70
N GLU A 278 -10.91 -20.19 -2.21
CA GLU A 278 -10.79 -20.51 -0.80
C GLU A 278 -9.71 -19.68 -0.09
N ILE A 279 -10.04 -19.18 1.10
CA ILE A 279 -9.15 -18.37 1.95
C ILE A 279 -7.87 -19.15 2.28
N GLY A 280 -6.72 -18.47 2.25
CA GLY A 280 -5.42 -18.99 2.65
C GLY A 280 -4.59 -19.59 1.50
N GLY A 281 -5.11 -19.60 0.26
CA GLY A 281 -4.34 -19.91 -0.94
C GLY A 281 -3.57 -18.68 -1.42
N ILE A 282 -2.27 -18.80 -1.74
CA ILE A 282 -1.42 -17.68 -2.17
C ILE A 282 -2.02 -16.95 -3.37
N ASP A 283 -2.50 -17.68 -4.38
CA ASP A 283 -3.08 -17.07 -5.59
C ASP A 283 -4.38 -16.32 -5.30
N VAL A 284 -5.24 -16.90 -4.44
CA VAL A 284 -6.53 -16.33 -4.04
C VAL A 284 -6.30 -15.04 -3.24
N GLU A 285 -5.42 -15.07 -2.24
CA GLU A 285 -5.08 -13.89 -1.45
C GLU A 285 -4.34 -12.83 -2.31
N THR A 286 -3.50 -13.26 -3.26
CA THR A 286 -2.84 -12.35 -4.21
C THR A 286 -3.85 -11.66 -5.13
N GLU A 287 -4.87 -12.38 -5.62
CA GLU A 287 -5.92 -11.75 -6.41
C GLU A 287 -6.75 -10.79 -5.56
N ALA A 288 -7.10 -11.17 -4.34
CA ALA A 288 -7.83 -10.33 -3.39
C ALA A 288 -7.09 -9.00 -3.13
N LEU A 289 -5.82 -9.05 -2.75
CA LEU A 289 -5.02 -7.85 -2.49
C LEU A 289 -4.86 -6.94 -3.72
N LEU A 290 -4.80 -7.50 -4.93
CA LEU A 290 -4.74 -6.71 -6.16
C LEU A 290 -6.06 -5.97 -6.42
N LYS A 291 -7.20 -6.63 -6.18
CA LYS A 291 -8.53 -6.00 -6.30
C LYS A 291 -8.73 -4.91 -5.26
N ASP A 292 -8.40 -5.16 -3.99
CA ASP A 292 -8.52 -4.20 -2.90
C ASP A 292 -7.67 -2.93 -3.11
N ASN A 293 -6.48 -3.09 -3.72
CA ASN A 293 -5.63 -1.96 -4.09
C ASN A 293 -5.95 -1.37 -5.48
N ASN A 294 -7.02 -1.82 -6.12
CA ASN A 294 -7.42 -1.38 -7.46
C ASN A 294 -6.26 -1.44 -8.47
N VAL A 295 -5.51 -2.54 -8.44
CA VAL A 295 -4.42 -2.84 -9.38
C VAL A 295 -5.01 -3.68 -10.50
N SER A 296 -4.97 -3.17 -11.73
CA SER A 296 -5.42 -3.90 -12.91
C SER A 296 -4.35 -4.91 -13.34
N ALA A 297 -4.58 -6.18 -13.03
CA ALA A 297 -3.75 -7.30 -13.46
C ALA A 297 -4.25 -7.96 -14.75
N GLU A 298 -5.28 -7.38 -15.38
CA GLU A 298 -5.86 -7.87 -16.61
C GLU A 298 -4.88 -7.74 -17.78
N GLU A 299 -5.01 -8.63 -18.76
CA GLU A 299 -4.26 -8.57 -20.01
C GLU A 299 -4.54 -7.27 -20.77
N PHE A 300 -3.56 -6.86 -21.58
CA PHE A 300 -3.69 -5.65 -22.40
C PHE A 300 -4.70 -5.89 -23.52
N ASN A 301 -5.65 -4.97 -23.66
CA ASN A 301 -6.69 -5.11 -24.67
C ASN A 301 -6.15 -4.95 -26.12
N GLU A 302 -6.92 -5.41 -27.13
CA GLU A 302 -6.51 -5.35 -28.52
C GLU A 302 -6.18 -3.95 -29.03
N ASN A 303 -6.81 -2.88 -28.51
CA ASN A 303 -6.54 -1.53 -28.95
C ASN A 303 -5.15 -1.07 -28.46
N VAL A 304 -4.71 -1.55 -27.30
CA VAL A 304 -3.37 -1.32 -26.77
C VAL A 304 -2.33 -2.08 -27.59
N THR A 305 -2.59 -3.37 -27.86
CA THR A 305 -1.67 -4.20 -28.64
C THR A 305 -1.52 -3.74 -30.09
N LYS A 306 -2.57 -3.17 -30.68
CA LYS A 306 -2.51 -2.53 -32.01
C LYS A 306 -1.62 -1.29 -32.08
N CYS A 307 -1.30 -0.67 -30.95
CA CYS A 307 -0.35 0.46 -30.88
C CYS A 307 1.12 0.01 -30.89
N LEU A 308 1.39 -1.29 -30.72
CA LEU A 308 2.74 -1.82 -30.72
C LEU A 308 3.33 -1.90 -32.11
N PRO A 309 4.63 -1.67 -32.27
CA PRO A 309 5.27 -1.79 -33.56
C PRO A 309 5.29 -3.25 -34.07
N PRO A 310 5.31 -3.48 -35.38
CA PRO A 310 5.41 -4.82 -35.92
C PRO A 310 6.77 -5.45 -35.63
N ILE A 311 6.81 -6.79 -35.45
CA ILE A 311 8.01 -7.56 -35.19
C ILE A 311 8.42 -8.28 -36.51
N PRO A 312 9.71 -8.31 -36.85
CA PRO A 312 10.87 -7.73 -36.16
C PRO A 312 10.91 -6.21 -36.35
N TRP A 313 11.19 -5.49 -35.22
CA TRP A 313 11.36 -4.05 -35.24
C TRP A 313 12.86 -3.70 -35.32
N THR A 314 13.18 -2.70 -36.13
CA THR A 314 14.52 -2.13 -36.26
C THR A 314 14.44 -0.63 -36.14
N ILE A 315 15.53 0.00 -35.66
CA ILE A 315 15.60 1.45 -35.51
C ILE A 315 15.45 2.09 -36.90
N PRO A 316 14.46 2.99 -37.12
CA PRO A 316 14.27 3.67 -38.39
C PRO A 316 15.49 4.53 -38.74
N GLU A 317 15.88 4.60 -40.03
CA GLU A 317 17.01 5.40 -40.51
C GLU A 317 16.95 6.87 -40.07
N LYS A 318 15.76 7.45 -40.03
CA LYS A 318 15.53 8.82 -39.55
C LYS A 318 16.01 9.03 -38.09
N GLU A 319 15.95 8.03 -37.27
CA GLU A 319 16.40 8.17 -35.86
C GLU A 319 17.92 8.31 -35.75
N PHE A 320 18.69 7.76 -36.69
CA PHE A 320 20.14 7.94 -36.73
C PHE A 320 20.57 9.38 -37.10
N GLU A 321 19.72 10.12 -37.80
CA GLU A 321 19.97 11.55 -38.08
C GLU A 321 19.61 12.45 -36.91
N LEU A 322 18.62 12.06 -36.10
CA LEU A 322 18.08 12.88 -35.02
C LEU A 322 18.75 12.63 -33.67
N ARG A 323 19.46 11.52 -33.53
CA ARG A 323 20.02 11.08 -32.25
C ARG A 323 21.56 11.07 -32.29
N ARG A 324 22.17 11.37 -31.14
CA ARG A 324 23.61 11.18 -30.95
C ARG A 324 23.93 9.68 -30.93
N ASP A 325 24.83 9.26 -31.82
CA ASP A 325 25.28 7.86 -31.89
C ASP A 325 26.33 7.59 -30.81
N LEU A 326 26.00 6.70 -29.88
CA LEU A 326 26.87 6.25 -28.80
C LEU A 326 27.10 4.71 -28.82
N ARG A 327 26.86 4.06 -29.98
CA ARG A 327 27.00 2.61 -30.12
C ARG A 327 28.42 2.09 -29.89
N SER A 328 29.42 2.94 -30.09
CA SER A 328 30.83 2.62 -29.82
C SER A 328 31.26 2.90 -28.38
N THR A 329 30.42 3.59 -27.58
CA THR A 329 30.73 3.90 -26.20
C THR A 329 30.52 2.64 -25.34
N ARG A 330 31.40 2.42 -24.36
CA ARG A 330 31.27 1.32 -23.40
C ARG A 330 30.16 1.67 -22.39
N ILE A 331 28.99 1.08 -22.57
CA ILE A 331 27.76 1.29 -21.80
C ILE A 331 27.35 -0.07 -21.22
N PHE A 332 26.99 -0.12 -19.95
CA PHE A 332 26.53 -1.34 -19.29
C PHE A 332 25.44 -1.03 -18.25
N THR A 333 24.62 -2.04 -17.92
CA THR A 333 23.59 -1.94 -16.89
C THR A 333 24.05 -2.65 -15.63
N ILE A 334 23.56 -2.19 -14.45
CA ILE A 334 23.76 -2.82 -13.14
C ILE A 334 22.40 -2.89 -12.44
N ASP A 335 21.82 -4.10 -12.34
CA ASP A 335 20.44 -4.33 -11.94
C ASP A 335 20.34 -5.53 -10.98
N PRO A 336 19.15 -5.82 -10.41
CA PRO A 336 18.89 -7.12 -9.81
C PRO A 336 19.13 -8.26 -10.82
N SER A 337 19.64 -9.40 -10.38
CA SER A 337 19.92 -10.54 -11.27
C SER A 337 18.70 -10.99 -12.08
N THR A 338 17.51 -10.92 -11.48
CA THR A 338 16.22 -11.33 -12.05
C THR A 338 15.56 -10.26 -12.94
N ALA A 339 16.10 -9.02 -13.00
CA ALA A 339 15.50 -7.93 -13.76
C ALA A 339 15.50 -8.22 -15.26
N LYS A 340 14.37 -7.97 -15.92
CA LYS A 340 14.19 -8.02 -17.36
C LYS A 340 13.93 -6.65 -17.97
N ASP A 341 13.36 -5.74 -17.22
CA ASP A 341 13.00 -4.37 -17.56
C ASP A 341 14.14 -3.40 -17.19
N LEU A 342 15.20 -3.41 -17.99
CA LEU A 342 16.40 -2.61 -17.77
C LEU A 342 16.16 -1.17 -18.20
N ASP A 343 15.83 -0.31 -17.24
CA ASP A 343 15.49 1.10 -17.47
C ASP A 343 16.72 1.96 -17.73
N ASP A 344 17.84 1.69 -17.04
CA ASP A 344 19.03 2.55 -16.99
C ASP A 344 20.33 1.82 -17.27
N ALA A 345 21.26 2.56 -17.89
CA ALA A 345 22.62 2.12 -18.14
C ALA A 345 23.57 3.29 -17.87
N VAL A 346 24.82 2.96 -17.60
CA VAL A 346 25.87 3.94 -17.27
C VAL A 346 27.06 3.82 -18.20
N SER A 347 27.78 4.93 -18.40
CA SER A 347 29.06 4.97 -19.10
C SER A 347 30.05 5.89 -18.41
N CYS A 348 31.32 5.59 -18.59
CA CYS A 348 32.41 6.39 -18.05
C CYS A 348 33.55 6.47 -19.04
N THR A 349 34.02 7.68 -19.34
CA THR A 349 35.17 7.91 -20.23
C THR A 349 36.10 8.95 -19.62
N ARG A 350 37.36 8.63 -19.52
CA ARG A 350 38.38 9.58 -19.07
C ARG A 350 38.76 10.53 -20.21
N LEU A 351 38.64 11.84 -19.94
CA LEU A 351 38.97 12.87 -20.91
C LEU A 351 40.47 13.25 -20.87
N PRO A 352 40.99 13.79 -21.98
CA PRO A 352 42.40 14.21 -22.04
C PRO A 352 42.80 15.30 -21.05
N ASP A 353 41.83 16.11 -20.61
CA ASP A 353 42.03 17.21 -19.64
C ASP A 353 42.05 16.74 -18.19
N GLY A 354 41.94 15.42 -17.94
CA GLY A 354 41.94 14.80 -16.62
C GLY A 354 40.57 14.73 -15.97
N ASN A 355 39.55 15.28 -16.58
CA ASN A 355 38.16 15.15 -16.18
C ASN A 355 37.55 13.84 -16.70
N TYR A 356 36.29 13.59 -16.35
CA TYR A 356 35.53 12.44 -16.77
C TYR A 356 34.26 12.84 -17.53
N GLU A 357 33.94 12.14 -18.60
CA GLU A 357 32.61 12.15 -19.19
C GLU A 357 31.81 10.97 -18.62
N ILE A 358 30.79 11.28 -17.84
CA ILE A 358 29.91 10.29 -17.20
C ILE A 358 28.56 10.37 -17.86
N GLY A 359 28.03 9.24 -18.34
CA GLY A 359 26.73 9.15 -18.98
C GLY A 359 25.76 8.29 -18.17
N VAL A 360 24.52 8.77 -18.09
CA VAL A 360 23.35 7.97 -17.69
C VAL A 360 22.41 7.92 -18.89
N HIS A 361 22.05 6.71 -19.29
CA HIS A 361 21.27 6.41 -20.47
C HIS A 361 20.00 5.69 -20.04
N ILE A 362 18.84 6.31 -20.30
CA ILE A 362 17.53 5.82 -19.87
C ILE A 362 16.74 5.37 -21.10
N ALA A 363 16.09 4.23 -21.03
CA ALA A 363 15.23 3.69 -22.09
C ALA A 363 14.25 4.76 -22.62
N ASP A 364 14.24 5.02 -23.93
CA ASP A 364 13.33 6.02 -24.53
C ASP A 364 11.93 5.44 -24.77
N VAL A 365 11.22 5.19 -23.67
CA VAL A 365 9.83 4.70 -23.70
C VAL A 365 8.91 5.70 -24.42
N SER A 366 9.18 7.00 -24.31
CA SER A 366 8.38 8.06 -24.94
C SER A 366 8.39 8.01 -26.47
N HIS A 367 9.36 7.29 -27.05
CA HIS A 367 9.39 7.02 -28.50
C HIS A 367 8.25 6.06 -28.91
N PHE A 368 7.92 5.07 -28.08
CA PHE A 368 6.90 4.05 -28.37
C PHE A 368 5.52 4.46 -27.85
N VAL A 369 5.46 5.01 -26.64
CA VAL A 369 4.21 5.45 -26.00
C VAL A 369 3.93 6.89 -26.42
N LYS A 370 3.17 7.04 -27.52
CA LYS A 370 2.81 8.38 -28.06
C LYS A 370 1.62 8.96 -27.29
N PRO A 371 1.58 10.28 -27.07
CA PRO A 371 0.47 10.95 -26.40
C PRO A 371 -0.89 10.59 -27.00
N ASN A 372 -1.91 10.44 -26.16
CA ASN A 372 -3.32 10.20 -26.50
C ASN A 372 -3.61 8.90 -27.29
N THR A 373 -2.66 7.98 -27.44
CA THR A 373 -2.92 6.64 -27.98
C THR A 373 -3.61 5.73 -26.95
N ALA A 374 -4.21 4.60 -27.38
CA ALA A 374 -4.75 3.62 -26.45
C ALA A 374 -3.69 3.08 -25.48
N LEU A 375 -2.46 2.90 -25.96
CA LEU A 375 -1.31 2.51 -25.14
C LEU A 375 -0.98 3.55 -24.08
N ASP A 376 -1.00 4.83 -24.43
CA ASP A 376 -0.74 5.94 -23.51
C ASP A 376 -1.82 6.04 -22.42
N ARG A 377 -3.10 5.92 -22.82
CA ARG A 377 -4.23 5.92 -21.87
C ARG A 377 -4.14 4.76 -20.88
N ASP A 378 -3.83 3.55 -21.36
CA ASP A 378 -3.69 2.38 -20.49
C ASP A 378 -2.47 2.51 -19.56
N ALA A 379 -1.31 2.95 -20.07
CA ALA A 379 -0.13 3.24 -19.28
C ALA A 379 -0.40 4.29 -18.19
N ARG A 380 -1.12 5.37 -18.52
CA ARG A 380 -1.57 6.38 -17.55
C ARG A 380 -2.52 5.80 -16.51
N LYS A 381 -3.49 4.96 -16.92
CA LYS A 381 -4.43 4.29 -16.03
C LYS A 381 -3.70 3.39 -15.01
N ARG A 382 -2.75 2.57 -15.46
CA ARG A 382 -1.91 1.72 -14.59
C ARG A 382 -0.91 2.55 -13.76
N ALA A 383 -0.35 3.59 -14.34
CA ALA A 383 0.58 4.58 -13.82
C ALA A 383 1.91 4.04 -13.28
N THR A 384 1.99 2.82 -12.81
CA THR A 384 3.21 2.19 -12.31
C THR A 384 3.14 0.67 -12.39
N THR A 385 4.29 0.01 -12.57
CA THR A 385 4.43 -1.44 -12.37
C THR A 385 4.31 -1.76 -10.89
N VAL A 386 3.64 -2.86 -10.55
CA VAL A 386 3.50 -3.38 -9.19
C VAL A 386 4.35 -4.64 -9.06
N TYR A 387 5.29 -4.66 -8.11
CA TYR A 387 6.17 -5.79 -7.87
C TYR A 387 5.70 -6.55 -6.63
N LEU A 388 5.12 -7.72 -6.82
CA LEU A 388 4.78 -8.65 -5.75
C LEU A 388 5.96 -9.61 -5.50
N VAL A 389 5.87 -10.45 -4.50
CA VAL A 389 6.94 -11.39 -4.17
C VAL A 389 7.18 -12.38 -5.31
N GLN A 390 6.12 -13.02 -5.85
CA GLN A 390 6.22 -14.04 -6.88
C GLN A 390 6.12 -13.51 -8.33
N LYS A 391 5.50 -12.35 -8.55
CA LYS A 391 5.27 -11.80 -9.90
C LYS A 391 5.24 -10.29 -9.93
N SER A 392 5.38 -9.72 -11.11
CA SER A 392 5.13 -8.31 -11.36
C SER A 392 3.89 -8.08 -12.23
N VAL A 393 3.16 -7.00 -11.95
CA VAL A 393 2.06 -6.52 -12.81
C VAL A 393 2.59 -5.31 -13.57
N PRO A 394 2.91 -5.45 -14.86
CA PRO A 394 3.61 -4.41 -15.61
C PRO A 394 2.71 -3.24 -16.00
N MET A 395 3.29 -2.04 -16.08
CA MET A 395 2.63 -0.83 -16.59
C MET A 395 2.43 -0.88 -18.11
N LEU A 396 3.36 -1.47 -18.82
CA LEU A 396 3.39 -1.55 -20.29
C LEU A 396 3.35 -3.02 -20.74
N PRO A 397 2.93 -3.30 -22.00
CA PRO A 397 2.99 -4.64 -22.56
C PRO A 397 4.41 -5.25 -22.49
N PRO A 398 4.55 -6.58 -22.25
CA PRO A 398 5.85 -7.25 -22.11
C PRO A 398 6.81 -7.00 -23.28
N LEU A 399 6.29 -6.91 -24.51
CA LEU A 399 7.09 -6.57 -25.69
C LEU A 399 7.84 -5.24 -25.55
N LEU A 400 7.23 -4.23 -24.91
CA LEU A 400 7.91 -2.97 -24.63
C LEU A 400 8.82 -3.08 -23.41
N CYS A 401 8.35 -3.70 -22.32
CA CYS A 401 9.12 -3.77 -21.07
C CYS A 401 10.38 -4.59 -21.19
N GLU A 402 10.31 -5.78 -21.82
CA GLU A 402 11.37 -6.78 -21.78
C GLU A 402 12.24 -6.77 -23.04
N GLU A 403 11.69 -6.33 -24.20
CA GLU A 403 12.38 -6.42 -25.49
C GLU A 403 12.73 -5.07 -26.06
N LEU A 404 11.76 -4.21 -26.42
CA LEU A 404 12.02 -3.02 -27.22
C LEU A 404 12.68 -1.89 -26.42
N CYS A 405 12.14 -1.61 -25.21
CA CYS A 405 12.66 -0.55 -24.36
C CYS A 405 13.81 -1.00 -23.48
N SER A 406 13.76 -2.23 -22.93
CA SER A 406 14.79 -2.76 -22.06
C SER A 406 16.17 -2.67 -22.68
N LEU A 407 17.15 -2.13 -21.96
CA LEU A 407 18.51 -1.87 -22.42
C LEU A 407 19.38 -3.14 -22.43
N CYS A 408 18.87 -4.19 -23.09
CA CYS A 408 19.53 -5.49 -23.19
C CYS A 408 20.88 -5.37 -23.91
N PRO A 409 21.93 -6.10 -23.46
CA PRO A 409 23.28 -6.03 -24.04
C PRO A 409 23.35 -6.63 -25.45
N GLY A 410 24.26 -6.09 -26.26
CA GLY A 410 24.52 -6.56 -27.63
C GLY A 410 23.53 -6.08 -28.68
N VAL A 411 22.43 -5.38 -28.30
CA VAL A 411 21.37 -4.89 -29.18
C VAL A 411 21.37 -3.37 -29.21
N GLU A 412 21.10 -2.79 -30.39
CA GLU A 412 20.94 -1.34 -30.51
C GLU A 412 19.62 -0.88 -29.88
N LYS A 413 19.68 0.15 -29.05
CA LYS A 413 18.56 0.67 -28.25
C LYS A 413 18.42 2.16 -28.38
N LEU A 414 17.18 2.63 -28.33
CA LEU A 414 16.86 4.06 -28.22
C LEU A 414 16.91 4.46 -26.75
N ALA A 415 17.63 5.54 -26.46
CA ALA A 415 17.76 6.07 -25.11
C ALA A 415 17.61 7.61 -25.07
N CYS A 416 17.26 8.11 -23.91
CA CYS A 416 17.41 9.50 -23.50
C CYS A 416 18.60 9.59 -22.56
N SER A 417 19.61 10.36 -22.90
CA SER A 417 20.87 10.40 -22.18
C SER A 417 21.15 11.73 -21.54
N ILE A 418 21.75 11.68 -20.36
CA ILE A 418 22.33 12.82 -19.68
C ILE A 418 23.82 12.54 -19.55
N ILE A 419 24.63 13.45 -20.02
CA ILE A 419 26.08 13.29 -20.02
C ILE A 419 26.70 14.49 -19.32
N TRP A 420 27.46 14.22 -18.26
CA TRP A 420 28.17 15.25 -17.50
C TRP A 420 29.66 15.20 -17.77
N LYS A 421 30.24 16.39 -17.91
CA LYS A 421 31.66 16.56 -17.71
C LYS A 421 31.91 16.83 -16.23
N MET A 422 32.62 15.93 -15.57
CA MET A 422 32.86 15.95 -14.11
C MET A 422 34.35 16.01 -13.79
N THR A 423 34.67 16.78 -12.74
CA THR A 423 36.03 16.74 -12.18
C THR A 423 36.28 15.48 -11.38
N PRO A 424 37.54 15.11 -11.09
CA PRO A 424 37.84 13.97 -10.21
C PRO A 424 37.18 14.08 -8.83
N GLU A 425 36.90 15.27 -8.32
CA GLU A 425 36.23 15.52 -7.03
C GLU A 425 34.70 15.35 -7.11
N GLY A 426 34.16 14.98 -8.28
CA GLY A 426 32.71 14.80 -8.46
C GLY A 426 31.93 16.09 -8.72
N LYS A 427 32.59 17.20 -9.10
CA LYS A 427 31.91 18.45 -9.44
C LYS A 427 31.51 18.44 -10.90
N THR A 428 30.23 18.65 -11.21
CA THR A 428 29.71 18.81 -12.55
C THR A 428 30.13 20.17 -13.12
N MET A 429 30.72 20.17 -14.31
CA MET A 429 31.14 21.36 -15.05
C MET A 429 30.17 21.70 -16.17
N GLU A 430 29.79 20.71 -16.94
CA GLU A 430 28.88 20.81 -18.07
C GLU A 430 27.90 19.65 -18.05
N THR A 431 26.67 19.88 -18.56
CA THR A 431 25.64 18.87 -18.69
C THR A 431 25.03 18.92 -20.09
N TRP A 432 25.11 17.79 -20.78
CA TRP A 432 24.43 17.60 -22.06
C TRP A 432 23.19 16.72 -21.86
N TYR A 433 22.10 17.03 -22.58
CA TYR A 433 20.86 16.26 -22.60
C TYR A 433 20.47 15.98 -24.04
N GLY A 434 20.01 14.79 -24.35
CA GLY A 434 19.52 14.49 -25.68
C GLY A 434 19.10 13.04 -25.87
N ARG A 435 18.51 12.79 -27.02
CA ARG A 435 18.18 11.45 -27.47
C ARG A 435 19.42 10.80 -28.10
N THR A 436 19.62 9.50 -27.84
CA THR A 436 20.78 8.75 -28.26
C THR A 436 20.41 7.39 -28.83
N ILE A 437 21.32 6.80 -29.58
CA ILE A 437 21.31 5.38 -29.91
C ILE A 437 22.50 4.75 -29.20
N ILE A 438 22.23 3.74 -28.39
CA ILE A 438 23.23 3.04 -27.58
C ILE A 438 23.25 1.56 -27.95
N LYS A 439 24.33 0.88 -27.60
CA LYS A 439 24.45 -0.57 -27.70
C LYS A 439 25.15 -1.08 -26.47
N PRO A 440 24.42 -1.42 -25.38
CA PRO A 440 25.04 -1.85 -24.13
C PRO A 440 25.94 -3.05 -24.32
N CYS A 441 27.09 -3.06 -23.67
CA CYS A 441 28.09 -4.13 -23.83
C CYS A 441 27.94 -5.24 -22.78
N ALA A 442 27.30 -4.98 -21.65
CA ALA A 442 27.10 -5.97 -20.60
C ALA A 442 25.82 -5.67 -19.79
N LYS A 443 25.21 -6.73 -19.26
CA LYS A 443 24.25 -6.70 -18.15
C LYS A 443 24.95 -7.27 -16.92
N LEU A 444 25.11 -6.47 -15.88
CA LEU A 444 25.69 -6.85 -14.61
C LEU A 444 24.61 -6.96 -13.55
N SER A 445 24.78 -7.85 -12.60
CA SER A 445 24.01 -7.84 -11.38
C SER A 445 24.67 -6.95 -10.31
N TYR A 446 23.94 -6.52 -9.28
CA TYR A 446 24.52 -5.83 -8.14
C TYR A 446 25.62 -6.66 -7.46
N GLU A 447 25.49 -7.99 -7.48
CA GLU A 447 26.50 -8.93 -6.97
C GLU A 447 27.78 -8.83 -7.79
N ASN A 448 27.68 -8.89 -9.13
CA ASN A 448 28.83 -8.79 -10.01
C ASN A 448 29.58 -7.45 -9.83
N ALA A 449 28.84 -6.35 -9.73
CA ALA A 449 29.45 -5.04 -9.50
C ALA A 449 30.07 -4.93 -8.10
N GLN A 450 29.47 -5.54 -7.08
CA GLN A 450 30.02 -5.57 -5.72
C GLN A 450 31.32 -6.35 -5.64
N GLU A 451 31.42 -7.51 -6.29
CA GLU A 451 32.66 -8.29 -6.35
C GLU A 451 33.82 -7.44 -6.89
N VAL A 452 33.55 -6.65 -7.95
CA VAL A 452 34.58 -5.75 -8.53
C VAL A 452 34.95 -4.61 -7.57
N ILE A 453 33.98 -4.05 -6.86
CA ILE A 453 34.20 -3.01 -5.83
C ILE A 453 35.06 -3.58 -4.70
N ASP A 454 34.81 -4.80 -4.28
CA ASP A 454 35.56 -5.52 -3.23
C ASP A 454 36.99 -5.97 -3.68
N GLY A 455 37.33 -5.71 -4.95
CA GLY A 455 38.64 -5.96 -5.50
C GLY A 455 38.80 -7.31 -6.22
N ASN A 456 37.75 -8.10 -6.32
CA ASN A 456 37.70 -9.35 -7.05
C ASN A 456 37.57 -9.12 -8.57
N PRO A 457 37.95 -10.04 -9.43
CA PRO A 457 37.70 -9.95 -10.86
C PRO A 457 36.21 -10.17 -11.15
N LEU A 458 35.71 -9.57 -12.24
CA LEU A 458 34.35 -9.78 -12.70
C LEU A 458 34.14 -11.29 -13.02
N ASN A 459 32.97 -11.82 -12.62
CA ASN A 459 32.61 -13.22 -12.87
C ASN A 459 32.73 -13.57 -14.36
N ALA A 460 33.40 -14.67 -14.66
CA ALA A 460 33.64 -15.14 -16.03
C ALA A 460 32.36 -15.52 -16.80
N GLU A 461 31.27 -15.76 -16.11
CA GLU A 461 29.96 -16.06 -16.72
C GLU A 461 29.28 -14.82 -17.34
N VAL A 462 29.71 -13.61 -16.98
CA VAL A 462 29.18 -12.37 -17.53
C VAL A 462 29.55 -12.25 -19.00
N LYS A 463 28.56 -12.23 -19.87
CA LYS A 463 28.75 -12.07 -21.31
C LYS A 463 29.04 -10.63 -21.66
N ILE A 464 30.16 -10.36 -22.32
CA ILE A 464 30.53 -9.05 -22.82
C ILE A 464 30.40 -9.03 -24.33
N PHE A 465 29.79 -7.99 -24.85
CA PHE A 465 29.47 -7.76 -26.26
C PHE A 465 30.31 -6.59 -26.81
N ASN A 466 30.30 -6.41 -28.13
CA ASN A 466 30.86 -5.26 -28.85
C ASN A 466 32.41 -5.11 -28.73
N ASP A 467 33.12 -6.22 -28.62
CA ASP A 467 34.62 -6.27 -28.56
C ASP A 467 35.21 -5.47 -27.38
N HIS A 468 34.45 -5.20 -26.32
CA HIS A 468 34.93 -4.55 -25.12
C HIS A 468 35.63 -5.55 -24.18
N ASN A 469 36.58 -5.02 -23.37
CA ASN A 469 37.37 -5.82 -22.47
C ASN A 469 36.83 -5.81 -21.03
N THR A 470 36.80 -6.98 -20.40
CA THR A 470 36.38 -7.15 -18.98
C THR A 470 37.12 -6.20 -18.03
N LYS A 471 38.45 -6.07 -18.19
CA LYS A 471 39.28 -5.20 -17.34
C LYS A 471 38.94 -3.73 -17.45
N GLU A 472 38.45 -3.29 -18.60
CA GLU A 472 38.00 -1.91 -18.78
C GLU A 472 36.67 -1.65 -18.07
N ILE A 473 35.74 -2.62 -18.10
CA ILE A 473 34.50 -2.57 -17.36
C ILE A 473 34.77 -2.54 -15.84
N GLU A 474 35.69 -3.38 -15.36
CA GLU A 474 36.14 -3.37 -13.96
C GLU A 474 36.72 -2.01 -13.55
N ALA A 475 37.51 -1.39 -14.42
CA ALA A 475 38.08 -0.07 -14.16
C ALA A 475 36.99 1.02 -14.12
N ASP A 476 36.00 0.95 -15.01
CA ASP A 476 34.86 1.87 -15.04
C ASP A 476 34.00 1.74 -13.78
N ILE A 477 33.70 0.48 -13.33
CA ILE A 477 32.93 0.25 -12.09
C ILE A 477 33.64 0.89 -10.89
N LYS A 478 34.97 0.69 -10.76
CA LYS A 478 35.75 1.26 -9.65
C LYS A 478 35.76 2.78 -9.69
N LEU A 479 35.93 3.38 -10.88
CA LEU A 479 35.89 4.83 -11.04
C LEU A 479 34.52 5.42 -10.75
N LEU A 480 33.45 4.79 -11.26
CA LEU A 480 32.05 5.19 -10.96
C LEU A 480 31.77 5.08 -9.47
N HIS A 481 32.26 4.03 -8.82
CA HIS A 481 32.10 3.86 -7.36
C HIS A 481 32.79 4.99 -6.57
N GLU A 482 34.03 5.33 -6.91
CA GLU A 482 34.74 6.43 -6.28
C GLU A 482 34.02 7.76 -6.43
N LEU A 483 33.51 8.06 -7.64
CA LEU A 483 32.73 9.27 -7.90
C LEU A 483 31.40 9.26 -7.13
N ALA A 484 30.69 8.13 -7.12
CA ALA A 484 29.43 7.97 -6.38
C ALA A 484 29.61 8.18 -4.87
N GLN A 485 30.71 7.64 -4.29
CA GLN A 485 31.04 7.89 -2.88
C GLN A 485 31.21 9.39 -2.60
N ARG A 486 31.94 10.10 -3.47
CA ARG A 486 32.17 11.55 -3.32
C ARG A 486 30.86 12.34 -3.46
N LEU A 487 29.98 11.94 -4.40
CA LEU A 487 28.64 12.55 -4.55
C LEU A 487 27.79 12.32 -3.30
N ARG A 488 27.81 11.09 -2.77
CA ARG A 488 27.09 10.71 -1.55
C ARG A 488 27.59 11.49 -0.36
N ASP A 489 28.92 11.57 -0.13
CA ASP A 489 29.49 12.34 0.96
C ASP A 489 29.11 13.83 0.89
N GLN A 490 29.13 14.41 -0.32
CA GLN A 490 28.71 15.80 -0.51
C GLN A 490 27.23 15.97 -0.19
N ARG A 491 26.38 15.01 -0.57
CA ARG A 491 24.93 15.05 -0.31
C ARG A 491 24.64 15.00 1.18
N PHE A 492 25.28 14.09 1.93
CA PHE A 492 25.12 14.00 3.38
C PHE A 492 25.70 15.21 4.10
N LYS A 493 26.87 15.72 3.72
CA LYS A 493 27.43 16.98 4.25
C LYS A 493 26.53 18.19 4.02
N ARG A 494 25.66 18.15 3.00
CA ARG A 494 24.65 19.18 2.74
C ARG A 494 23.36 18.97 3.55
N GLY A 495 23.24 17.87 4.31
CA GLY A 495 22.13 17.60 5.19
C GLY A 495 21.07 16.65 4.62
N ALA A 496 21.46 15.72 3.75
CA ALA A 496 20.55 14.64 3.34
C ALA A 496 20.31 13.64 4.48
N LEU A 497 19.13 13.02 4.49
CA LEU A 497 18.69 12.02 5.46
C LEU A 497 18.48 10.68 4.74
N SER A 498 18.94 9.60 5.34
CA SER A 498 18.70 8.22 4.88
C SER A 498 18.21 7.37 6.05
N LEU A 499 16.92 7.07 6.05
CA LEU A 499 16.28 6.15 6.99
C LEU A 499 16.07 4.80 6.32
N GLY A 500 16.58 3.74 6.92
CA GLY A 500 16.43 2.38 6.44
C GLY A 500 15.13 1.74 6.95
N SER A 501 14.27 1.25 6.06
CA SER A 501 13.21 0.33 6.44
C SER A 501 13.69 -1.11 6.22
N ILE A 502 13.31 -2.02 7.09
CA ILE A 502 13.56 -3.45 6.93
C ILE A 502 12.79 -3.93 5.71
N ARG A 503 13.48 -4.57 4.78
CA ARG A 503 12.87 -5.20 3.60
C ARG A 503 13.22 -6.67 3.60
N LEU A 504 12.24 -7.50 3.28
CA LEU A 504 12.41 -8.93 3.19
C LEU A 504 12.66 -9.34 1.74
N ASN A 505 13.60 -10.26 1.57
CA ASN A 505 13.84 -10.98 0.33
C ASN A 505 13.45 -12.44 0.56
N PHE A 506 12.59 -12.99 -0.30
CA PHE A 506 12.09 -14.36 -0.21
C PHE A 506 12.77 -15.23 -1.26
N GLU A 507 13.16 -16.43 -0.86
CA GLU A 507 13.49 -17.50 -1.77
C GLU A 507 12.27 -18.40 -1.95
N LEU A 508 11.91 -18.63 -3.22
CA LEU A 508 10.72 -19.41 -3.60
C LEU A 508 11.14 -20.74 -4.23
N ASP A 509 10.30 -21.75 -4.08
CA ASP A 509 10.44 -23.02 -4.79
C ASP A 509 9.84 -22.97 -6.21
N GLU A 510 9.82 -24.12 -6.90
CA GLU A 510 9.24 -24.24 -8.26
C GLU A 510 7.71 -24.04 -8.30
N GLN A 511 7.04 -24.04 -7.16
CA GLN A 511 5.60 -23.84 -6.97
C GLN A 511 5.28 -22.44 -6.47
N ASP A 512 6.27 -21.54 -6.42
CA ASP A 512 6.17 -20.19 -5.85
C ASP A 512 5.88 -20.16 -4.33
N ASP A 513 6.11 -21.26 -3.61
CA ASP A 513 6.01 -21.31 -2.15
C ASP A 513 7.29 -20.77 -1.49
N PRO A 514 7.21 -19.97 -0.42
CA PRO A 514 8.39 -19.43 0.25
C PRO A 514 9.13 -20.50 1.05
N ILE A 515 10.44 -20.64 0.75
CA ILE A 515 11.37 -21.57 1.43
C ILE A 515 12.12 -20.84 2.54
N GLU A 516 12.64 -19.66 2.24
CA GLU A 516 13.46 -18.86 3.14
C GLU A 516 13.18 -17.37 2.97
N CYS A 517 13.48 -16.62 4.03
CA CYS A 517 13.34 -15.18 4.07
C CYS A 517 14.59 -14.57 4.71
N THR A 518 15.17 -13.57 4.07
CA THR A 518 16.33 -12.82 4.55
C THR A 518 16.07 -11.33 4.53
N VAL A 519 16.73 -10.59 5.44
CA VAL A 519 16.68 -9.13 5.43
C VAL A 519 17.58 -8.58 4.33
N TYR A 520 16.99 -7.82 3.40
CA TYR A 520 17.74 -7.17 2.33
C TYR A 520 18.67 -6.08 2.86
N LYS A 521 19.97 -6.22 2.61
CA LYS A 521 20.99 -5.22 2.94
C LYS A 521 21.49 -4.56 1.67
N PRO A 522 21.33 -3.23 1.46
CA PRO A 522 21.83 -2.56 0.28
C PRO A 522 23.36 -2.57 0.25
N LYS A 523 23.92 -2.98 -0.90
CA LYS A 523 25.35 -3.06 -1.18
C LYS A 523 25.89 -1.72 -1.69
N ASP A 524 27.19 -1.54 -1.78
CA ASP A 524 27.80 -0.34 -2.36
C ASP A 524 27.52 -0.21 -3.85
N ALA A 525 27.35 -1.33 -4.56
CA ALA A 525 26.89 -1.34 -5.94
C ALA A 525 25.48 -0.70 -6.11
N ASN A 526 24.57 -0.91 -5.14
CA ASN A 526 23.27 -0.24 -5.16
C ASN A 526 23.43 1.28 -4.97
N ARG A 527 24.32 1.69 -4.05
CA ARG A 527 24.60 3.10 -3.76
C ARG A 527 25.24 3.80 -4.94
N LEU A 528 26.10 3.10 -5.69
CA LEU A 528 26.72 3.60 -6.92
C LEU A 528 25.63 4.06 -7.92
N ILE A 529 24.72 3.16 -8.25
CA ILE A 529 23.62 3.46 -9.19
C ILE A 529 22.69 4.52 -8.63
N GLU A 530 22.33 4.42 -7.35
CA GLU A 530 21.48 5.42 -6.67
C GLU A 530 21.97 6.86 -6.87
N GLU A 531 23.26 7.15 -6.63
CA GLU A 531 23.79 8.52 -6.70
C GLU A 531 23.73 9.08 -8.11
N PHE A 532 24.05 8.28 -9.16
CA PHE A 532 23.93 8.76 -10.55
C PHE A 532 22.48 8.94 -10.98
N MET A 533 21.55 8.08 -10.51
CA MET A 533 20.12 8.24 -10.77
C MET A 533 19.56 9.48 -10.07
N LEU A 534 19.98 9.76 -8.84
CA LEU A 534 19.63 10.98 -8.11
C LEU A 534 20.14 12.24 -8.86
N LEU A 535 21.38 12.22 -9.34
CA LEU A 535 21.98 13.31 -10.10
C LEU A 535 21.22 13.54 -11.41
N ALA A 536 20.85 12.47 -12.12
CA ALA A 536 20.08 12.56 -13.36
C ALA A 536 18.69 13.18 -13.12
N ASN A 537 17.96 12.67 -12.13
CA ASN A 537 16.64 13.18 -11.75
C ASN A 537 16.69 14.67 -11.36
N MET A 538 17.71 15.10 -10.61
CA MET A 538 17.91 16.50 -10.22
C MET A 538 18.23 17.38 -11.45
N SER A 539 19.14 16.92 -12.33
CA SER A 539 19.53 17.66 -13.54
C SER A 539 18.33 17.89 -14.46
N VAL A 540 17.50 16.86 -14.67
CA VAL A 540 16.27 16.97 -15.49
C VAL A 540 15.24 17.88 -14.81
N ALA A 541 15.06 17.77 -13.49
CA ALA A 541 14.15 18.65 -12.75
C ALA A 541 14.49 20.13 -12.96
N GLN A 542 15.77 20.48 -12.89
CA GLN A 542 16.23 21.84 -13.16
C GLN A 542 15.96 22.29 -14.61
N LYS A 543 16.20 21.39 -15.58
CA LYS A 543 16.02 21.68 -17.00
C LYS A 543 14.54 21.93 -17.34
N ILE A 544 13.64 21.03 -16.95
CA ILE A 544 12.20 21.15 -17.25
C ILE A 544 11.54 22.29 -16.48
N SER A 545 11.93 22.51 -15.22
CA SER A 545 11.43 23.62 -14.40
C SER A 545 11.84 24.99 -14.96
N SER A 546 13.04 25.10 -15.53
CA SER A 546 13.50 26.32 -16.19
C SER A 546 12.76 26.58 -17.50
N ALA A 547 12.42 25.52 -18.26
CA ALA A 547 11.70 25.64 -19.53
C ALA A 547 10.20 25.90 -19.32
N PHE A 548 9.58 25.20 -18.34
CA PHE A 548 8.14 25.24 -18.06
C PHE A 548 7.86 25.57 -16.59
N PRO A 549 8.04 26.82 -16.14
CA PRO A 549 7.96 27.19 -14.72
C PRO A 549 6.61 26.89 -14.05
N GLU A 550 5.52 26.85 -14.84
CA GLU A 550 4.17 26.60 -14.34
C GLU A 550 3.62 25.19 -14.65
N GLN A 551 4.31 24.43 -15.51
CA GLN A 551 3.79 23.15 -16.01
C GLN A 551 4.70 21.94 -15.71
N ALA A 552 5.88 22.16 -15.10
CA ALA A 552 6.83 21.10 -14.85
C ALA A 552 6.29 20.09 -13.82
N LEU A 553 6.40 18.80 -14.12
CA LEU A 553 6.10 17.72 -13.19
C LEU A 553 7.31 17.47 -12.30
N LEU A 554 7.18 17.83 -11.03
CA LEU A 554 8.21 17.65 -10.03
C LEU A 554 7.75 16.69 -8.91
N ARG A 555 8.70 16.35 -8.03
CA ARG A 555 8.46 15.52 -6.87
C ARG A 555 9.00 16.21 -5.62
N ARG A 556 8.15 16.40 -4.62
CA ARG A 556 8.49 17.03 -3.34
C ARG A 556 8.40 16.04 -2.19
N HIS A 557 9.11 16.31 -1.12
CA HIS A 557 8.98 15.64 0.16
C HIS A 557 8.82 16.69 1.23
N ALA A 558 7.63 16.79 1.80
CA ALA A 558 7.34 17.73 2.87
C ALA A 558 8.14 17.39 4.14
N PRO A 559 8.42 18.37 5.01
CA PRO A 559 8.99 18.12 6.33
C PRO A 559 8.16 17.12 7.14
N PRO A 560 8.74 16.45 8.13
CA PRO A 560 7.99 15.55 9.01
C PRO A 560 6.85 16.28 9.72
N ILE A 561 5.87 15.51 10.20
CA ILE A 561 4.77 16.03 11.01
C ILE A 561 5.35 16.46 12.37
N GLU A 562 5.30 17.75 12.66
CA GLU A 562 6.00 18.38 13.80
C GLU A 562 5.64 17.71 15.13
N ARG A 563 4.35 17.50 15.41
CA ARG A 563 3.92 16.84 16.64
C ARG A 563 4.57 15.47 16.80
N ARG A 564 4.47 14.60 15.79
CA ARG A 564 5.05 13.25 15.81
C ARG A 564 6.57 13.26 15.91
N LEU A 565 7.21 14.28 15.33
CA LEU A 565 8.65 14.46 15.44
C LEU A 565 9.04 14.82 16.88
N ASN A 566 8.27 15.69 17.53
CA ASN A 566 8.49 16.04 18.93
C ASN A 566 8.29 14.83 19.85
N ASP A 567 7.20 14.05 19.65
CA ASP A 567 6.95 12.82 20.39
C ASP A 567 8.12 11.81 20.21
N PHE A 568 8.66 11.71 18.99
CA PHE A 568 9.84 10.88 18.71
C PHE A 568 11.10 11.38 19.44
N VAL A 569 11.36 12.69 19.44
CA VAL A 569 12.52 13.29 20.15
C VAL A 569 12.39 13.09 21.66
N GLU A 570 11.20 13.29 22.24
CA GLU A 570 10.94 13.01 23.65
C GLU A 570 11.17 11.53 24.00
N HIS A 571 10.80 10.63 23.10
CA HIS A 571 11.07 9.21 23.26
C HIS A 571 12.57 8.91 23.24
N ALA A 572 13.34 9.48 22.29
CA ALA A 572 14.78 9.34 22.24
C ALA A 572 15.47 9.87 23.52
N ASN A 573 15.00 11.01 24.04
CA ASN A 573 15.51 11.59 25.31
C ASN A 573 15.23 10.66 26.50
N ARG A 574 14.05 10.03 26.57
CA ARG A 574 13.75 9.03 27.61
C ARG A 574 14.68 7.82 27.57
N LEU A 575 15.15 7.44 26.37
CA LEU A 575 16.15 6.37 26.21
C LEU A 575 17.58 6.82 26.57
N GLY A 576 17.76 8.06 27.04
CA GLY A 576 19.06 8.59 27.47
C GLY A 576 19.87 9.31 26.39
N TYR A 577 19.23 9.68 25.27
CA TYR A 577 19.85 10.47 24.18
C TYR A 577 19.42 11.94 24.25
N ASP A 578 19.79 12.63 25.33
CA ASP A 578 19.33 14.01 25.65
C ASP A 578 19.78 15.08 24.64
N ASP A 579 20.84 14.82 23.88
CA ASP A 579 21.36 15.73 22.84
C ASP A 579 20.78 15.45 21.45
N PHE A 580 19.61 14.77 21.35
CA PHE A 580 19.04 14.37 20.09
C PHE A 580 18.43 15.57 19.33
N ASP A 581 19.05 15.95 18.20
CA ASP A 581 18.63 17.07 17.38
C ASP A 581 17.90 16.59 16.11
N ALA A 582 16.66 17.00 15.94
CA ALA A 582 15.81 16.73 14.76
C ALA A 582 15.34 18.03 14.06
N THR A 583 16.00 19.16 14.31
CA THR A 583 15.62 20.48 13.72
C THR A 583 15.72 20.50 12.20
N SER A 584 16.57 19.66 11.63
CA SER A 584 16.73 19.48 10.17
C SER A 584 16.99 18.01 9.82
N ALA A 585 16.84 17.69 8.52
CA ALA A 585 17.16 16.35 8.01
C ALA A 585 18.63 15.94 8.31
N GLY A 586 19.55 16.89 8.19
CA GLY A 586 20.97 16.66 8.49
C GLY A 586 21.25 16.46 9.97
N ALA A 587 20.67 17.30 10.84
CA ALA A 587 20.81 17.18 12.28
C ALA A 587 20.25 15.84 12.78
N LEU A 588 19.08 15.42 12.26
CA LEU A 588 18.50 14.12 12.55
C LEU A 588 19.43 12.97 12.13
N GLN A 589 20.04 13.07 10.95
CA GLN A 589 21.00 12.05 10.48
C GLN A 589 22.24 11.97 11.37
N GLU A 590 22.78 13.12 11.79
CA GLU A 590 23.94 13.20 12.69
C GLU A 590 23.62 12.61 14.06
N SER A 591 22.44 12.94 14.63
CA SER A 591 21.97 12.38 15.89
C SER A 591 21.84 10.86 15.84
N LEU A 592 21.19 10.31 14.79
CA LEU A 592 21.09 8.86 14.61
C LEU A 592 22.46 8.18 14.43
N ASN A 593 23.40 8.81 13.73
CA ASN A 593 24.75 8.28 13.53
C ASN A 593 25.61 8.33 14.81
N SER A 594 25.31 9.22 15.75
CA SER A 594 26.02 9.35 17.03
C SER A 594 25.72 8.21 17.99
N ILE A 595 24.62 7.48 17.79
CA ILE A 595 24.20 6.36 18.62
C ILE A 595 25.18 5.20 18.44
N LYS A 596 25.83 4.78 19.53
CA LYS A 596 26.84 3.71 19.54
C LYS A 596 26.24 2.32 19.67
N ASP A 597 25.13 2.23 20.35
CA ASP A 597 24.37 1.00 20.53
C ASP A 597 23.67 0.66 19.22
N ASP A 598 23.97 -0.50 18.66
CA ASP A 598 23.44 -0.92 17.36
C ASP A 598 21.93 -1.17 17.41
N ASP A 599 21.43 -1.77 18.51
CA ASP A 599 20.01 -2.08 18.68
C ASP A 599 19.19 -0.81 18.89
N ALA A 600 19.66 0.10 19.76
CA ALA A 600 19.03 1.41 19.95
C ALA A 600 19.02 2.23 18.65
N ARG A 601 20.11 2.17 17.87
CA ARG A 601 20.18 2.85 16.57
C ARG A 601 19.19 2.23 15.55
N GLU A 602 19.02 0.90 15.51
CA GLU A 602 18.06 0.24 14.64
C GLU A 602 16.64 0.61 15.02
N VAL A 603 16.29 0.54 16.29
CA VAL A 603 14.98 0.94 16.83
C VAL A 603 14.68 2.40 16.53
N LEU A 604 15.60 3.32 16.84
CA LEU A 604 15.39 4.75 16.61
C LEU A 604 15.34 5.11 15.12
N ASN A 605 16.10 4.43 14.25
CA ASN A 605 15.95 4.56 12.80
C ASN A 605 14.54 4.16 12.32
N LEU A 606 14.02 3.08 12.84
CA LEU A 606 12.66 2.61 12.51
C LEU A 606 11.60 3.62 12.98
N LEU A 607 11.73 4.11 14.21
CA LEU A 607 10.82 5.10 14.79
C LEU A 607 10.88 6.45 14.08
N ALA A 608 12.07 6.88 13.63
CA ALA A 608 12.27 8.13 12.90
C ALA A 608 11.53 8.17 11.53
N ILE A 609 11.14 7.01 10.98
CA ILE A 609 10.34 6.94 9.74
C ILE A 609 8.89 7.40 9.99
N LYS A 610 8.36 7.18 11.20
CA LYS A 610 6.93 7.37 11.52
C LYS A 610 6.44 8.83 11.42
N PRO A 611 7.23 9.87 11.84
CA PRO A 611 6.87 11.26 11.58
C PRO A 611 6.98 11.70 10.12
N MET A 612 7.69 10.93 9.26
CA MET A 612 7.98 11.33 7.89
C MET A 612 6.75 11.26 7.00
N GLN A 613 6.55 12.30 6.19
CA GLN A 613 5.54 12.32 5.18
C GLN A 613 6.03 11.57 3.92
N ARG A 614 5.10 11.13 3.07
CA ARG A 614 5.45 10.49 1.80
C ARG A 614 5.73 11.53 0.72
N ALA A 615 6.75 11.31 -0.10
CA ALA A 615 7.04 12.17 -1.24
C ALA A 615 5.95 12.05 -2.32
N LYS A 616 5.52 13.20 -2.88
CA LYS A 616 4.42 13.32 -3.85
C LYS A 616 4.86 14.00 -5.14
N TYR A 617 4.27 13.59 -6.27
CA TYR A 617 4.34 14.33 -7.52
C TYR A 617 3.40 15.53 -7.48
N PHE A 618 3.76 16.61 -8.15
CA PHE A 618 2.95 17.82 -8.26
C PHE A 618 3.34 18.61 -9.50
N CYS A 619 2.45 19.49 -9.95
CA CYS A 619 2.73 20.48 -11.01
C CYS A 619 3.21 21.80 -10.40
N THR A 620 4.29 22.38 -10.93
CA THR A 620 4.90 23.60 -10.39
C THR A 620 3.93 24.78 -10.28
N GLY A 621 3.03 24.98 -11.24
CA GLY A 621 2.07 26.09 -11.23
C GLY A 621 0.95 26.01 -10.17
N THR A 622 0.91 24.94 -9.37
CA THR A 622 -0.18 24.70 -8.39
C THR A 622 0.22 25.00 -6.95
N LEU A 623 1.52 25.10 -6.67
CA LEU A 623 2.05 25.30 -5.32
C LEU A 623 3.03 26.48 -5.25
N ASP A 624 3.23 26.99 -4.04
CA ASP A 624 4.30 27.95 -3.77
C ASP A 624 5.68 27.28 -3.92
N ILE A 625 6.64 28.02 -4.49
CA ILE A 625 8.01 27.55 -4.72
C ILE A 625 8.72 27.08 -3.43
N ALA A 626 8.39 27.65 -2.29
CA ALA A 626 8.93 27.26 -0.99
C ALA A 626 8.56 25.81 -0.63
N LYS A 627 7.48 25.27 -1.21
CA LYS A 627 6.99 23.89 -0.98
C LYS A 627 7.57 22.85 -1.96
N TYR A 628 8.46 23.23 -2.89
CA TYR A 628 9.03 22.31 -3.90
C TYR A 628 10.11 21.38 -3.33
N HIS A 629 10.72 21.79 -2.24
CA HIS A 629 11.86 21.12 -1.63
C HIS A 629 11.62 19.65 -1.32
N HIS A 630 12.64 18.81 -1.55
CA HIS A 630 12.62 17.40 -1.15
C HIS A 630 13.39 17.21 0.15
N TYR A 631 12.69 17.17 1.30
CA TYR A 631 13.25 17.15 2.65
C TYR A 631 14.36 16.10 2.83
N ALA A 632 14.08 14.80 2.62
CA ALA A 632 15.06 13.76 2.89
C ALA A 632 16.29 13.80 1.96
N LEU A 633 16.14 14.17 0.69
CA LEU A 633 17.26 14.31 -0.26
C LEU A 633 18.00 15.64 -0.10
N ASN A 634 17.37 16.60 0.54
CA ASN A 634 17.80 17.99 0.64
C ASN A 634 18.07 18.64 -0.73
N PHE A 635 17.19 18.38 -1.70
CA PHE A 635 17.25 18.98 -3.02
C PHE A 635 16.16 20.05 -3.20
N PRO A 636 16.49 21.22 -3.75
CA PRO A 636 15.49 22.26 -3.98
C PRO A 636 14.49 21.89 -5.07
N LEU A 637 14.92 21.12 -6.08
CA LEU A 637 14.11 20.62 -7.19
C LEU A 637 14.46 19.15 -7.45
N TYR A 638 13.44 18.33 -7.58
CA TYR A 638 13.60 16.92 -7.87
C TYR A 638 12.45 16.41 -8.72
N THR A 639 12.70 15.45 -9.58
CA THR A 639 11.69 14.72 -10.34
C THR A 639 12.09 13.26 -10.51
N HIS A 640 11.29 12.48 -11.16
CA HIS A 640 11.64 11.15 -11.62
C HIS A 640 11.74 11.14 -13.14
N PHE A 641 12.87 10.63 -13.65
CA PHE A 641 13.19 10.52 -15.06
C PHE A 641 13.75 9.13 -15.41
N THR A 642 14.34 8.46 -14.44
CA THR A 642 15.25 7.32 -14.64
C THR A 642 14.56 5.94 -14.75
N SER A 643 13.22 5.87 -14.75
CA SER A 643 12.52 4.56 -14.85
C SER A 643 11.20 4.64 -15.62
N PRO A 644 11.21 5.01 -16.90
CA PRO A 644 10.00 5.19 -17.71
C PRO A 644 9.29 3.87 -18.09
N ILE A 645 9.97 2.72 -18.04
CA ILE A 645 9.32 1.41 -18.30
C ILE A 645 8.28 1.12 -17.20
N ARG A 646 8.57 1.52 -15.96
CA ARG A 646 7.76 1.18 -14.79
C ARG A 646 7.07 2.35 -14.10
N ARG A 647 7.22 3.61 -14.57
CA ARG A 647 6.54 4.79 -14.00
C ARG A 647 6.07 5.74 -15.09
N TYR A 648 4.77 6.00 -15.14
CA TYR A 648 4.19 6.91 -16.12
C TYR A 648 4.65 8.38 -15.93
N ALA A 649 4.89 8.79 -14.68
CA ALA A 649 5.44 10.12 -14.40
C ALA A 649 6.76 10.36 -15.15
N ASP A 650 7.63 9.36 -15.23
CA ASP A 650 8.90 9.42 -15.96
C ASP A 650 8.66 9.57 -17.48
N VAL A 651 7.68 8.88 -18.05
CA VAL A 651 7.29 9.03 -19.46
C VAL A 651 6.88 10.48 -19.75
N LEU A 652 6.07 11.07 -18.85
CA LEU A 652 5.66 12.46 -19.00
C LEU A 652 6.85 13.43 -18.87
N VAL A 653 7.78 13.16 -17.95
CA VAL A 653 9.02 13.96 -17.79
C VAL A 653 9.93 13.82 -19.00
N HIS A 654 10.03 12.65 -19.64
CA HIS A 654 10.75 12.47 -20.92
C HIS A 654 10.18 13.36 -22.03
N ARG A 655 8.85 13.42 -22.12
CA ARG A 655 8.17 14.31 -23.07
C ARG A 655 8.42 15.79 -22.77
N MET A 656 8.41 16.18 -21.49
CA MET A 656 8.74 17.54 -21.07
C MET A 656 10.19 17.90 -21.38
N LEU A 657 11.12 16.98 -21.18
CA LEU A 657 12.53 17.20 -21.51
C LEU A 657 12.71 17.38 -23.02
N ASP A 658 12.06 16.55 -23.83
CA ASP A 658 12.11 16.65 -25.30
C ASP A 658 11.55 17.98 -25.81
N ALA A 659 10.41 18.41 -25.31
CA ALA A 659 9.82 19.71 -25.60
C ALA A 659 10.74 20.88 -25.17
N ALA A 660 11.39 20.78 -24.00
CA ALA A 660 12.35 21.77 -23.52
C ALA A 660 13.62 21.85 -24.38
N LEU A 661 14.09 20.71 -24.91
CA LEU A 661 15.24 20.63 -25.82
C LEU A 661 14.90 21.16 -27.22
N SER A 662 13.67 20.93 -27.67
CA SER A 662 13.14 21.49 -28.95
C SER A 662 12.86 22.99 -28.88
N GLY A 663 12.96 23.60 -27.69
CA GLY A 663 12.78 25.04 -27.50
C GLY A 663 11.30 25.49 -27.47
N GLU A 664 10.39 24.54 -27.16
CA GLU A 664 8.98 24.88 -27.00
C GLU A 664 8.79 25.79 -25.78
N LYS A 665 7.95 26.80 -25.95
CA LYS A 665 7.68 27.78 -24.89
C LYS A 665 6.61 27.32 -23.90
N ARG A 666 5.82 26.35 -24.27
CA ARG A 666 4.71 25.81 -23.48
C ARG A 666 4.60 24.32 -23.77
N PHE A 667 4.36 23.55 -22.72
CA PHE A 667 4.08 22.13 -22.85
C PHE A 667 2.65 21.90 -23.37
N TYR A 668 2.40 20.82 -24.10
CA TYR A 668 1.09 20.54 -24.72
C TYR A 668 -0.04 20.32 -23.71
N LEU A 669 0.25 19.83 -22.49
CA LEU A 669 -0.71 19.74 -21.40
C LEU A 669 -0.70 21.05 -20.57
N ASP A 670 -1.86 21.51 -20.17
CA ASP A 670 -1.94 22.61 -19.23
C ASP A 670 -1.58 22.19 -17.80
N LYS A 671 -1.48 23.13 -16.88
CA LYS A 671 -1.09 22.89 -15.50
C LYS A 671 -2.07 21.98 -14.75
N ASP A 672 -3.37 22.08 -15.06
CA ASP A 672 -4.42 21.33 -14.36
C ASP A 672 -4.40 19.87 -14.82
N ALA A 673 -4.21 19.61 -16.12
CA ALA A 673 -4.01 18.25 -16.65
C ALA A 673 -2.73 17.59 -16.10
N VAL A 674 -1.63 18.34 -15.98
CA VAL A 674 -0.39 17.84 -15.36
C VAL A 674 -0.63 17.54 -13.88
N GLN A 675 -1.33 18.42 -13.15
CA GLN A 675 -1.64 18.21 -11.74
C GLN A 675 -2.57 17.00 -11.55
N LYS A 676 -3.59 16.83 -12.39
CA LYS A 676 -4.48 15.66 -12.37
C LYS A 676 -3.69 14.35 -12.58
N THR A 677 -2.77 14.36 -13.55
CA THR A 677 -1.87 13.21 -13.80
C THR A 677 -0.95 12.96 -12.61
N ALA A 678 -0.39 14.01 -12.00
CA ALA A 678 0.46 13.90 -10.80
C ALA A 678 -0.31 13.27 -9.63
N SER A 679 -1.54 13.72 -9.38
CA SER A 679 -2.41 13.19 -8.32
C SER A 679 -2.74 11.71 -8.56
N HIS A 680 -3.09 11.35 -9.80
CA HIS A 680 -3.34 9.96 -10.17
C HIS A 680 -2.10 9.07 -9.98
N CYS A 681 -0.91 9.52 -10.40
CA CYS A 681 0.35 8.81 -10.15
C CYS A 681 0.64 8.64 -8.65
N ASN A 682 0.29 9.63 -7.80
CA ASN A 682 0.44 9.50 -6.36
C ASN A 682 -0.46 8.40 -5.79
N VAL A 683 -1.74 8.37 -6.18
CA VAL A 683 -2.70 7.35 -5.74
C VAL A 683 -2.24 5.95 -6.17
N LYS A 684 -1.88 5.77 -7.44
CA LYS A 684 -1.43 4.46 -7.95
C LYS A 684 -0.11 3.99 -7.35
N LYS A 685 0.80 4.91 -7.06
CA LYS A 685 2.05 4.59 -6.35
C LYS A 685 1.78 4.12 -4.92
N GLU A 686 0.82 4.75 -4.23
CA GLU A 686 0.39 4.34 -2.91
C GLU A 686 -0.22 2.94 -2.94
N ALA A 687 -1.16 2.70 -3.85
CA ALA A 687 -1.78 1.41 -4.08
C ALA A 687 -0.75 0.31 -4.39
N ALA A 688 0.22 0.60 -5.26
CA ALA A 688 1.31 -0.33 -5.59
C ALA A 688 2.17 -0.67 -4.36
N LYS A 689 2.48 0.33 -3.52
CA LYS A 689 3.23 0.12 -2.29
C LYS A 689 2.46 -0.75 -1.31
N ASN A 690 1.17 -0.47 -1.09
CA ASN A 690 0.33 -1.25 -0.20
C ASN A 690 0.21 -2.71 -0.69
N ALA A 691 -0.02 -2.93 -1.99
CA ALA A 691 -0.06 -4.26 -2.57
C ALA A 691 1.26 -5.02 -2.39
N GLN A 692 2.41 -4.35 -2.53
CA GLN A 692 3.72 -4.94 -2.30
C GLN A 692 3.94 -5.32 -0.83
N GLU A 693 3.55 -4.46 0.11
CA GLU A 693 3.64 -4.72 1.55
C GLU A 693 2.72 -5.88 1.97
N GLN A 694 1.48 -5.91 1.47
CA GLN A 694 0.53 -7.01 1.70
C GLN A 694 1.02 -8.33 1.11
N SER A 695 1.63 -8.30 -0.09
CA SER A 695 2.26 -9.49 -0.69
C SER A 695 3.41 -10.02 0.18
N SER A 696 4.29 -9.15 0.65
CA SER A 696 5.38 -9.55 1.55
C SER A 696 4.86 -10.12 2.86
N HIS A 697 3.80 -9.54 3.43
CA HIS A 697 3.13 -10.04 4.64
C HIS A 697 2.50 -11.41 4.41
N LEU A 698 1.78 -11.61 3.30
CA LEU A 698 1.19 -12.89 2.91
C LEU A 698 2.26 -14.00 2.84
N PHE A 699 3.34 -13.74 2.12
CA PHE A 699 4.44 -14.71 1.96
C PHE A 699 5.13 -15.00 3.29
N LEU A 700 5.29 -14.02 4.15
CA LEU A 700 5.83 -14.23 5.49
C LEU A 700 4.89 -15.10 6.35
N CYS A 701 3.57 -14.89 6.30
CA CYS A 701 2.60 -15.72 7.00
C CYS A 701 2.65 -17.17 6.52
N VAL A 702 2.72 -17.40 5.20
CA VAL A 702 2.83 -18.74 4.63
C VAL A 702 4.13 -19.41 5.05
N LEU A 703 5.26 -18.69 5.00
CA LEU A 703 6.56 -19.18 5.47
C LEU A 703 6.51 -19.59 6.94
N LEU A 704 5.99 -18.74 7.81
CA LEU A 704 5.87 -19.00 9.24
C LEU A 704 4.97 -20.23 9.53
N ARG A 705 3.85 -20.35 8.81
CA ARG A 705 2.99 -21.54 8.88
C ARG A 705 3.75 -22.80 8.46
N ASN A 706 4.45 -22.76 7.32
CA ASN A 706 5.20 -23.91 6.80
C ASN A 706 6.33 -24.32 7.77
N LEU A 707 7.09 -23.36 8.30
CA LEU A 707 8.12 -23.60 9.29
C LEU A 707 7.54 -24.21 10.58
N THR A 708 6.40 -23.70 11.05
CA THR A 708 5.72 -24.23 12.25
C THR A 708 5.27 -25.68 12.03
N LEU A 709 4.75 -26.01 10.86
CA LEU A 709 4.33 -27.38 10.52
C LEU A 709 5.52 -28.35 10.38
N GLN A 710 6.65 -27.87 9.87
CA GLN A 710 7.85 -28.70 9.64
C GLN A 710 8.69 -28.91 10.88
N SER A 711 8.86 -27.85 11.67
CA SER A 711 9.90 -27.79 12.72
C SER A 711 9.36 -27.43 14.10
N GLY A 712 8.04 -27.20 14.23
CA GLY A 712 7.43 -26.70 15.46
C GLY A 712 7.50 -25.18 15.56
N PRO A 713 7.22 -24.61 16.74
CA PRO A 713 7.06 -23.17 16.93
C PRO A 713 8.29 -22.37 16.48
N VAL A 714 8.07 -21.29 15.75
CA VAL A 714 9.14 -20.38 15.31
C VAL A 714 9.48 -19.44 16.45
N ILE A 715 10.65 -19.63 17.08
CA ILE A 715 11.13 -18.78 18.18
C ILE A 715 12.25 -17.89 17.65
N ARG A 716 12.18 -16.58 17.94
CA ARG A 716 13.17 -15.58 17.56
C ARG A 716 13.43 -14.62 18.71
N GLU A 717 14.57 -13.97 18.64
CA GLU A 717 14.89 -12.84 19.50
C GLU A 717 14.13 -11.59 19.05
N ALA A 718 13.62 -10.83 20.00
CA ALA A 718 12.91 -9.58 19.80
C ALA A 718 13.46 -8.50 20.74
N ILE A 719 13.39 -7.25 20.29
CA ILE A 719 13.75 -6.06 21.03
C ILE A 719 12.48 -5.34 21.46
N VAL A 720 12.35 -4.97 22.71
CA VAL A 720 11.23 -4.19 23.22
C VAL A 720 11.39 -2.74 22.76
N ILE A 721 10.38 -2.24 22.03
CA ILE A 721 10.37 -0.89 21.46
C ILE A 721 9.46 0.07 22.22
N GLY A 722 8.66 -0.42 23.16
CA GLY A 722 7.81 0.39 24.02
C GLY A 722 7.08 -0.46 25.05
N VAL A 723 6.86 0.10 26.24
CA VAL A 723 6.20 -0.58 27.35
C VAL A 723 4.97 0.21 27.78
N LYS A 724 3.87 -0.50 28.03
CA LYS A 724 2.58 0.04 28.49
C LYS A 724 2.09 -0.75 29.72
N ASP A 725 1.06 -0.27 30.40
CA ASP A 725 0.51 -0.85 31.62
C ASP A 725 0.01 -2.30 31.46
N HIS A 726 -0.49 -2.68 30.27
CA HIS A 726 -1.08 -4.00 30.00
C HIS A 726 -0.51 -4.72 28.77
N ALA A 727 0.50 -4.12 28.11
CA ALA A 727 1.10 -4.65 26.89
C ALA A 727 2.51 -4.09 26.72
N PHE A 728 3.30 -4.68 25.85
CA PHE A 728 4.54 -4.09 25.36
C PHE A 728 4.70 -4.39 23.87
N ASP A 729 5.36 -3.47 23.19
CA ASP A 729 5.58 -3.54 21.76
C ASP A 729 6.97 -4.09 21.48
N VAL A 730 7.07 -5.02 20.54
CA VAL A 730 8.33 -5.69 20.19
C VAL A 730 8.65 -5.55 18.71
N LEU A 731 9.93 -5.43 18.40
CA LEU A 731 10.50 -5.58 17.09
C LEU A 731 11.20 -6.93 16.99
N VAL A 732 10.86 -7.73 15.97
CA VAL A 732 11.60 -8.94 15.62
C VAL A 732 12.50 -8.64 14.43
N PRO A 733 13.81 -8.36 14.61
CA PRO A 733 14.70 -7.90 13.54
C PRO A 733 14.83 -8.89 12.38
N ALA A 734 14.78 -10.20 12.69
CA ALA A 734 14.88 -11.26 11.69
C ALA A 734 13.82 -11.18 10.57
N PHE A 735 12.65 -10.64 10.87
CA PHE A 735 11.52 -10.53 9.95
C PHE A 735 11.00 -9.08 9.80
N GLY A 736 11.55 -8.13 10.53
CA GLY A 736 11.04 -6.75 10.56
C GLY A 736 9.60 -6.63 11.08
N ILE A 737 9.18 -7.58 11.93
CA ILE A 737 7.83 -7.61 12.50
C ILE A 737 7.81 -6.68 13.71
N GLU A 738 6.92 -5.68 13.70
CA GLU A 738 6.53 -4.93 14.88
C GLU A 738 5.18 -5.45 15.36
N LYS A 739 5.09 -5.91 16.61
CA LYS A 739 3.82 -6.40 17.18
C LYS A 739 3.71 -6.07 18.65
N ARG A 740 2.45 -5.88 19.08
CA ARG A 740 2.10 -5.72 20.48
C ARG A 740 1.89 -7.10 21.13
N VAL A 741 2.50 -7.30 22.27
CA VAL A 741 2.31 -8.48 23.13
C VAL A 741 1.43 -8.07 24.28
N HIS A 742 0.22 -8.66 24.36
CA HIS A 742 -0.73 -8.41 25.41
C HIS A 742 -0.48 -9.35 26.60
N LEU A 743 -0.48 -8.82 27.83
CA LEU A 743 -0.14 -9.57 29.04
C LEU A 743 -1.17 -10.65 29.40
N ASP A 744 -2.42 -10.46 29.01
CA ASP A 744 -3.49 -11.42 29.26
C ASP A 744 -3.41 -12.66 28.36
N GLN A 745 -2.60 -12.61 27.30
CA GLN A 745 -2.29 -13.76 26.45
C GLN A 745 -1.10 -14.57 26.96
N LEU A 746 -0.46 -14.11 28.01
CA LEU A 746 0.71 -14.76 28.59
C LEU A 746 0.36 -15.55 29.86
N PRO A 747 1.02 -16.68 30.15
CA PRO A 747 0.80 -17.48 31.35
C PRO A 747 1.43 -16.79 32.58
N LEU A 748 0.86 -15.67 33.00
CA LEU A 748 1.34 -14.88 34.14
C LEU A 748 0.52 -15.19 35.40
N GLU A 749 1.19 -15.17 36.56
CA GLU A 749 0.52 -15.15 37.88
C GLU A 749 0.07 -13.72 38.21
N LYS A 750 0.96 -12.75 37.94
CA LYS A 750 0.75 -11.34 38.23
C LYS A 750 1.69 -10.49 37.37
N PHE A 751 1.33 -9.25 37.14
CA PHE A 751 2.21 -8.23 36.58
C PHE A 751 2.04 -6.91 37.33
N VAL A 752 3.07 -6.08 37.30
CA VAL A 752 3.10 -4.75 37.93
C VAL A 752 3.82 -3.78 36.97
N PHE A 753 3.14 -2.73 36.59
CA PHE A 753 3.73 -1.63 35.84
C PHE A 753 4.14 -0.54 36.83
N ASN A 754 5.34 -0.02 36.67
CA ASN A 754 5.87 1.09 37.45
C ASN A 754 5.84 2.39 36.62
N ASP A 755 4.90 3.27 36.96
CA ASP A 755 4.71 4.55 36.25
C ASP A 755 5.93 5.49 36.34
N GLU A 756 6.78 5.37 37.36
CA GLU A 756 7.95 6.24 37.56
C GLU A 756 9.13 5.83 36.65
N THR A 757 9.35 4.52 36.48
CA THR A 757 10.50 3.99 35.73
C THR A 757 10.10 3.52 34.33
N GLY A 758 8.79 3.33 34.05
CA GLY A 758 8.29 2.71 32.83
C GLY A 758 8.54 1.19 32.73
N ASP A 759 8.99 0.58 33.85
CA ASP A 759 9.30 -0.86 33.89
C ASP A 759 8.05 -1.69 34.11
N LEU A 760 8.00 -2.85 33.44
CA LEU A 760 6.95 -3.84 33.61
C LEU A 760 7.53 -5.11 34.21
N VAL A 761 7.13 -5.47 35.42
CA VAL A 761 7.54 -6.69 36.09
C VAL A 761 6.50 -7.79 35.85
N LEU A 762 6.90 -8.84 35.13
CA LEU A 762 6.10 -10.03 34.87
C LEU A 762 6.44 -11.14 35.85
N ARG A 763 5.44 -11.75 36.47
CA ARG A 763 5.60 -12.96 37.26
C ARG A 763 4.99 -14.13 36.53
N TRP A 764 5.83 -15.03 36.06
CA TRP A 764 5.45 -16.15 35.22
C TRP A 764 4.93 -17.36 36.04
N LYS A 765 4.01 -18.11 35.46
CA LYS A 765 3.61 -19.45 36.01
C LYS A 765 4.71 -20.45 35.62
N PRO A 766 5.44 -21.04 36.60
CA PRO A 766 6.52 -21.96 36.26
C PRO A 766 5.96 -23.25 35.65
N GLY A 767 6.67 -23.82 34.68
CA GLY A 767 6.31 -25.05 34.00
C GLY A 767 5.14 -24.96 33.01
N VAL A 768 4.66 -23.75 32.70
CA VAL A 768 3.57 -23.52 31.73
C VAL A 768 4.13 -22.87 30.45
N SER A 769 3.96 -23.54 29.32
CA SER A 769 4.37 -22.97 28.03
C SER A 769 3.46 -21.83 27.59
N SER A 770 4.03 -20.77 26.97
CA SER A 770 3.25 -19.68 26.37
C SER A 770 2.39 -20.12 25.16
N LEU A 771 2.57 -21.37 24.69
CA LEU A 771 1.76 -21.96 23.60
C LEU A 771 0.54 -22.76 24.12
N GLU A 772 0.46 -23.00 25.41
CA GLU A 772 -0.70 -23.69 25.98
C GLU A 772 -1.90 -22.73 25.99
N PRO A 773 -3.08 -23.19 25.52
CA PRO A 773 -4.29 -22.36 25.56
C PRO A 773 -4.60 -22.03 27.03
N ILE A 774 -4.80 -20.73 27.28
CA ILE A 774 -5.23 -20.27 28.61
C ILE A 774 -6.67 -20.73 28.81
N PRO A 775 -7.02 -21.50 29.88
CA PRO A 775 -8.34 -22.16 30.02
C PRO A 775 -9.55 -21.21 30.00
N ASP A 776 -9.38 -19.93 30.32
CA ASP A 776 -10.42 -18.91 30.31
C ASP A 776 -10.37 -18.01 29.04
N TYR A 777 -9.51 -18.38 28.09
CA TYR A 777 -9.34 -17.66 26.86
C TYR A 777 -10.15 -18.35 25.77
N ASP A 778 -11.43 -17.96 25.64
CA ASP A 778 -12.22 -18.32 24.47
C ASP A 778 -11.52 -17.66 23.27
N GLY A 779 -10.76 -18.49 22.55
CA GLY A 779 -10.11 -18.09 21.30
C GLY A 779 -11.14 -17.38 20.44
N PHE A 780 -10.74 -16.21 19.92
CA PHE A 780 -11.53 -15.30 19.09
C PHE A 780 -12.77 -15.94 18.46
N GLY A 781 -13.97 -15.58 18.99
CA GLY A 781 -15.20 -15.83 18.26
C GLY A 781 -15.07 -15.17 16.89
N GLU A 782 -15.35 -15.90 15.84
CA GLU A 782 -15.21 -15.47 14.44
C GLU A 782 -16.00 -14.19 14.09
N ASP A 783 -16.87 -13.70 15.00
CA ASP A 783 -17.83 -12.62 14.77
C ASP A 783 -17.61 -11.31 15.57
N ASP A 784 -16.47 -11.15 16.24
CA ASP A 784 -16.20 -10.00 17.12
C ASP A 784 -15.95 -8.66 16.39
N ASP A 785 -16.11 -8.60 15.09
CA ASP A 785 -15.74 -7.47 14.25
C ASP A 785 -16.75 -6.30 14.19
N VAL A 786 -17.88 -6.40 14.87
CA VAL A 786 -18.92 -5.37 14.76
C VAL A 786 -19.32 -4.83 16.12
N LEU A 787 -18.43 -4.10 16.77
CA LEU A 787 -18.86 -3.10 17.73
C LEU A 787 -19.42 -1.92 16.91
N LEU A 788 -20.75 -1.91 16.75
CA LEU A 788 -21.44 -0.76 16.19
C LEU A 788 -21.22 0.44 17.10
N ASP A 789 -20.96 1.59 16.49
CA ASP A 789 -21.01 2.86 17.21
C ASP A 789 -22.38 3.01 17.87
N VAL A 790 -22.43 3.65 19.04
CA VAL A 790 -23.69 3.92 19.76
C VAL A 790 -24.69 4.68 18.87
N ASP A 791 -24.19 5.51 17.94
CA ASP A 791 -25.00 6.17 16.92
C ASP A 791 -25.52 5.20 15.85
N GLU A 792 -24.79 4.17 15.50
CA GLU A 792 -25.23 3.12 14.57
C GLU A 792 -26.28 2.22 15.23
N GLU A 793 -26.13 1.87 16.51
CA GLU A 793 -27.15 1.13 17.27
C GLU A 793 -28.46 1.96 17.42
N ALA A 794 -28.35 3.27 17.67
CA ALA A 794 -29.52 4.15 17.77
C ALA A 794 -30.25 4.34 16.43
N LEU A 795 -29.51 4.31 15.31
CA LEU A 795 -30.08 4.35 13.96
C LEU A 795 -30.75 3.02 13.56
N LEU A 796 -30.31 1.91 14.18
CA LEU A 796 -30.83 0.56 13.91
C LEU A 796 -32.06 0.20 14.76
N ALA A 797 -32.22 0.81 15.92
CA ALA A 797 -33.39 0.57 16.78
C ALA A 797 -34.71 0.97 16.10
N ASP A 798 -34.64 1.90 15.14
CA ASP A 798 -35.80 2.32 14.33
C ASP A 798 -36.06 1.42 13.08
N ASP A 799 -35.14 0.47 12.75
CA ASP A 799 -35.21 -0.29 11.49
C ASP A 799 -35.85 -1.68 11.60
N HIS A 800 -36.38 -2.08 12.76
CA HIS A 800 -36.92 -3.42 12.96
C HIS A 800 -38.16 -3.80 12.13
N ASP A 801 -38.84 -2.81 11.51
CA ASP A 801 -40.10 -3.05 10.75
C ASP A 801 -39.94 -2.95 9.20
N ASP A 802 -38.75 -2.72 8.66
CA ASP A 802 -38.58 -2.19 7.30
C ASP A 802 -38.06 -3.15 6.23
N TYR A 803 -37.94 -4.47 6.51
CA TYR A 803 -37.47 -5.46 5.51
C TYR A 803 -38.35 -5.55 4.26
N HIS A 804 -39.60 -5.14 4.34
CA HIS A 804 -40.54 -5.24 3.22
C HIS A 804 -40.46 -4.12 2.18
N TYR A 805 -39.74 -3.01 2.46
CA TYR A 805 -39.79 -1.79 1.61
C TYR A 805 -38.53 -1.49 0.81
N LEU A 806 -37.45 -2.24 0.98
CA LEU A 806 -36.14 -1.95 0.34
C LEU A 806 -36.09 -2.12 -1.18
N MET A 807 -37.13 -2.77 -1.77
CA MET A 807 -37.19 -3.03 -3.23
C MET A 807 -38.05 -2.04 -4.01
N ASP A 808 -38.90 -1.22 -3.35
CA ASP A 808 -39.79 -0.29 -4.06
C ASP A 808 -39.28 1.16 -3.97
N VAL A 809 -38.04 1.39 -4.46
CA VAL A 809 -37.47 2.73 -4.48
C VAL A 809 -37.66 3.35 -5.86
N THR A 810 -38.80 4.00 -6.06
CA THR A 810 -39.04 4.92 -7.18
C THR A 810 -38.38 6.31 -7.00
N SER A 811 -37.72 6.61 -5.89
CA SER A 811 -36.88 7.78 -5.80
C SER A 811 -35.56 7.49 -6.55
N ARG A 812 -35.51 7.87 -7.82
CA ARG A 812 -34.27 7.88 -8.60
C ARG A 812 -33.30 8.82 -7.86
N PRO A 813 -32.08 8.34 -7.45
CA PRO A 813 -31.00 9.23 -7.05
C PRO A 813 -30.76 10.23 -8.17
N SER A 814 -30.26 11.42 -7.85
CA SER A 814 -29.82 12.34 -8.90
C SER A 814 -28.80 11.64 -9.80
N ASP A 815 -28.85 11.88 -11.08
CA ASP A 815 -27.91 11.25 -12.06
C ASP A 815 -26.44 11.51 -11.68
N GLU A 816 -26.16 12.58 -10.94
CA GLU A 816 -24.83 12.90 -10.39
C GLU A 816 -24.39 11.94 -9.27
N GLU A 817 -25.29 11.49 -8.37
CA GLU A 817 -24.92 10.54 -7.30
C GLU A 817 -24.65 9.12 -7.86
N ASN A 818 -25.34 8.72 -8.93
CA ASN A 818 -25.08 7.44 -9.59
C ASN A 818 -23.73 7.43 -10.34
N ARG A 819 -23.31 8.55 -10.92
CA ARG A 819 -22.03 8.67 -11.63
C ARG A 819 -20.81 8.44 -10.71
N LEU A 820 -20.92 8.71 -9.41
CA LEU A 820 -19.84 8.48 -8.44
C LEU A 820 -19.46 7.00 -8.29
N PHE A 821 -20.32 6.07 -8.68
CA PHE A 821 -20.09 4.63 -8.57
C PHE A 821 -20.03 3.92 -9.92
N ASP A 822 -20.19 4.66 -11.03
CA ASP A 822 -20.23 4.04 -12.36
C ASP A 822 -18.82 3.68 -12.84
N ALA A 823 -18.59 2.37 -13.09
CA ALA A 823 -17.31 1.87 -13.59
C ALA A 823 -16.99 2.34 -15.02
N ASN A 824 -18.01 2.80 -15.78
CA ASN A 824 -17.88 3.32 -17.13
C ASN A 824 -17.80 4.85 -17.19
N SER A 825 -17.81 5.56 -16.04
CA SER A 825 -17.43 6.96 -16.04
C SER A 825 -15.93 7.02 -16.37
N ASP A 826 -15.62 7.06 -17.64
CA ASP A 826 -14.29 7.26 -18.16
C ASP A 826 -13.64 8.45 -17.45
N ILE A 827 -12.39 8.28 -17.06
CA ILE A 827 -11.54 9.39 -16.61
C ILE A 827 -11.48 10.37 -17.79
N GLY A 828 -12.52 11.22 -17.85
CA GLY A 828 -12.64 12.34 -18.77
C GLY A 828 -12.46 11.98 -20.25
N ASP A 829 -13.50 11.52 -20.89
CA ASP A 829 -13.79 11.94 -22.28
C ASP A 829 -14.34 13.39 -22.25
N ASP A 830 -13.74 14.25 -21.45
CA ASP A 830 -13.81 15.70 -21.65
C ASP A 830 -12.82 16.11 -22.75
N ASP A 831 -12.90 15.42 -23.89
CA ASP A 831 -12.32 15.84 -25.16
C ASP A 831 -13.38 16.59 -26.01
N ASP A 832 -14.10 17.52 -25.39
CA ASP A 832 -14.59 18.69 -26.08
C ASP A 832 -13.41 19.71 -26.20
N ILE A 833 -12.32 19.27 -26.81
CA ILE A 833 -11.38 20.17 -27.45
C ILE A 833 -11.88 20.28 -28.88
N ASP A 834 -12.45 21.46 -29.16
CA ASP A 834 -12.85 21.94 -30.46
C ASP A 834 -12.00 21.37 -31.62
N ASP A 835 -12.63 20.58 -32.45
CA ASP A 835 -12.13 20.06 -33.74
C ASP A 835 -12.04 21.15 -34.84
N ASP A 836 -11.97 22.41 -34.44
CA ASP A 836 -11.88 23.54 -35.33
C ASP A 836 -10.51 24.17 -35.36
N ILE A 837 -9.46 23.48 -35.78
CA ILE A 837 -8.26 24.09 -36.45
C ILE A 837 -7.36 22.96 -36.98
N ILE A 838 -7.68 22.31 -38.08
CA ILE A 838 -6.68 21.83 -39.03
C ILE A 838 -7.30 21.96 -40.40
N GLY A 839 -6.76 22.92 -41.16
CA GLY A 839 -7.13 23.19 -42.54
C GLY A 839 -6.86 22.03 -43.46
N ASP A 840 -7.82 21.85 -44.33
CA ASP A 840 -7.94 21.01 -45.45
C ASP A 840 -6.70 21.13 -46.40
N GLU A 841 -5.90 20.07 -46.52
CA GLU A 841 -5.14 19.76 -47.73
C GLU A 841 -5.37 18.30 -48.09
N SER A 842 -6.42 18.11 -48.89
CA SER A 842 -6.79 16.87 -49.53
C SER A 842 -5.75 16.50 -50.59
N VAL A 843 -5.01 15.41 -50.36
CA VAL A 843 -4.32 14.69 -51.45
C VAL A 843 -5.14 13.43 -51.77
N GLU A 844 -5.81 13.51 -52.92
CA GLU A 844 -6.46 12.38 -53.57
C GLU A 844 -5.43 11.29 -53.90
N ILE A 845 -5.61 10.09 -53.34
CA ILE A 845 -4.98 8.86 -53.83
C ILE A 845 -6.07 7.94 -54.33
N ASN A 846 -6.09 7.73 -55.64
CA ASN A 846 -6.96 6.86 -56.42
C ASN A 846 -6.96 5.41 -55.87
N GLN A 847 -8.15 4.89 -55.66
CA GLN A 847 -8.41 3.45 -55.48
C GLN A 847 -8.43 2.76 -56.84
N GLU A 848 -7.43 1.94 -57.11
CA GLU A 848 -7.57 0.85 -58.09
C GLU A 848 -7.78 -0.46 -57.39
N THR A 849 -8.95 -1.01 -57.56
CA THR A 849 -9.38 -2.36 -57.16
C THR A 849 -8.74 -3.42 -58.05
N THR A 850 -7.88 -4.26 -57.48
CA THR A 850 -7.59 -5.57 -58.08
C THR A 850 -7.83 -6.67 -57.05
N LYS A 851 -8.87 -7.46 -57.38
CA LYS A 851 -9.14 -8.74 -56.75
C LYS A 851 -8.01 -9.73 -57.04
N THR A 852 -7.34 -10.26 -56.08
CA THR A 852 -6.55 -11.49 -56.25
C THR A 852 -6.88 -12.47 -55.11
N THR A 853 -7.25 -13.63 -55.54
CA THR A 853 -7.62 -14.84 -54.84
C THR A 853 -6.47 -15.36 -53.95
N VAL A 854 -6.79 -15.74 -52.73
CA VAL A 854 -5.90 -16.39 -51.75
C VAL A 854 -5.75 -17.87 -52.10
N PRO A 855 -4.55 -18.45 -52.19
CA PRO A 855 -4.34 -19.89 -52.03
C PRO A 855 -4.01 -20.21 -50.58
N SER A 856 -4.72 -21.15 -50.01
CA SER A 856 -4.49 -21.83 -48.78
C SER A 856 -3.11 -22.54 -48.78
N VAL A 857 -2.25 -22.24 -47.85
CA VAL A 857 -1.02 -22.98 -47.61
C VAL A 857 -1.16 -23.75 -46.27
N SER A 858 -1.00 -25.05 -46.42
CA SER A 858 -0.96 -26.07 -45.36
C SER A 858 0.20 -25.84 -44.37
N ILE A 859 -0.12 -26.01 -43.12
CA ILE A 859 0.79 -26.03 -41.98
C ILE A 859 1.72 -27.25 -42.13
N HIS A 860 3.01 -27.03 -42.32
CA HIS A 860 4.05 -28.06 -42.14
C HIS A 860 4.50 -28.08 -40.65
N GLU A 861 4.33 -29.26 -40.06
CA GLU A 861 4.87 -29.62 -38.76
C GLU A 861 6.41 -29.55 -38.76
N SER A 862 6.97 -28.94 -37.74
CA SER A 862 8.40 -28.95 -37.44
C SER A 862 8.83 -30.31 -36.85
N PRO A 863 10.04 -30.83 -37.15
CA PRO A 863 10.41 -32.15 -36.74
C PRO A 863 10.75 -32.21 -35.23
N LYS A 864 10.20 -33.23 -34.60
CA LYS A 864 10.56 -33.63 -33.24
C LYS A 864 12.01 -34.12 -33.22
N VAL A 865 12.85 -33.52 -32.42
CA VAL A 865 14.18 -34.02 -32.09
C VAL A 865 14.06 -35.04 -30.97
N ASP A 866 14.37 -36.30 -31.27
CA ASP A 866 14.50 -37.39 -30.32
C ASP A 866 15.71 -37.18 -29.41
N TYR A 867 15.48 -36.92 -28.13
CA TYR A 867 16.50 -37.03 -27.07
C TYR A 867 16.42 -38.43 -26.42
N ASN A 868 16.97 -39.44 -27.09
CA ASN A 868 17.29 -40.71 -26.47
C ASN A 868 18.58 -41.23 -27.08
N SER A 869 19.70 -40.80 -26.50
CA SER A 869 20.95 -41.60 -26.43
C SER A 869 22.10 -40.72 -25.95
N ILE A 870 22.26 -40.51 -24.66
CA ILE A 870 23.54 -40.27 -24.03
C ILE A 870 23.55 -41.11 -22.73
N SER A 871 24.50 -41.99 -22.69
CA SER A 871 24.78 -43.01 -21.69
C SER A 871 24.92 -42.44 -20.26
N GLU A 872 24.31 -43.17 -19.32
CA GLU A 872 24.59 -43.15 -17.91
C GLU A 872 26.09 -43.20 -17.59
N THR A 873 26.65 -42.15 -17.05
CA THR A 873 27.81 -42.15 -16.19
C THR A 873 27.46 -41.43 -14.89
N THR A 874 27.42 -42.25 -13.88
CA THR A 874 27.28 -41.96 -12.47
C THR A 874 27.91 -40.67 -12.00
N PHE A 875 27.06 -39.69 -11.60
CA PHE A 875 27.36 -38.75 -10.54
C PHE A 875 26.22 -38.79 -9.53
N ASN A 876 26.29 -39.80 -8.65
CA ASN A 876 25.59 -39.78 -7.38
C ASN A 876 26.34 -38.87 -6.43
N GLN A 877 25.95 -37.61 -6.38
CA GLN A 877 25.98 -36.76 -5.18
C GLN A 877 24.86 -35.73 -5.34
N SER A 878 23.71 -36.05 -4.76
CA SER A 878 22.71 -35.06 -4.43
C SER A 878 23.38 -33.97 -3.59
N PRO A 879 23.18 -32.67 -3.89
CA PRO A 879 23.57 -31.62 -2.95
C PRO A 879 22.84 -31.93 -1.65
N ALA A 880 23.56 -32.03 -0.56
CA ALA A 880 23.02 -32.21 0.76
C ALA A 880 22.01 -31.08 0.95
N LYS A 881 20.75 -31.44 1.17
CA LYS A 881 19.72 -30.51 1.67
C LYS A 881 20.26 -30.01 3.01
N ILE A 882 20.84 -28.81 3.01
CA ILE A 882 21.10 -28.06 4.22
C ILE A 882 19.71 -27.55 4.63
N SER A 883 18.99 -28.35 5.38
CA SER A 883 17.83 -27.90 6.12
C SER A 883 18.31 -26.76 7.00
N PRO A 884 17.64 -25.59 7.04
CA PRO A 884 18.00 -24.56 7.98
C PRO A 884 18.03 -25.16 9.38
N PRO A 885 18.99 -24.80 10.23
CA PRO A 885 19.15 -25.42 11.52
C PRO A 885 17.85 -25.26 12.31
N VAL A 886 17.19 -26.37 12.60
CA VAL A 886 16.06 -26.42 13.54
C VAL A 886 16.65 -26.06 14.89
N ILE A 887 16.53 -24.80 15.28
CA ILE A 887 16.94 -24.34 16.61
C ILE A 887 15.89 -24.87 17.59
N LYS A 888 16.23 -25.95 18.27
CA LYS A 888 15.41 -26.46 19.38
C LYS A 888 15.45 -25.42 20.50
N ILE A 889 14.37 -25.35 21.29
CA ILE A 889 14.26 -24.42 22.45
C ILE A 889 15.52 -24.46 23.34
N ASN A 890 16.19 -25.62 23.44
CA ASN A 890 17.41 -25.82 24.22
C ASN A 890 18.71 -25.38 23.52
N GLU A 891 18.67 -24.93 22.27
CA GLU A 891 19.83 -24.51 21.46
C GLU A 891 19.86 -22.98 21.25
N LEU A 892 18.86 -22.24 21.73
CA LEU A 892 18.84 -20.80 21.68
C LEU A 892 19.86 -20.21 22.67
N PRO A 893 20.56 -19.12 22.33
CA PRO A 893 21.39 -18.42 23.29
C PRO A 893 20.53 -18.08 24.51
N GLN A 894 21.00 -18.46 25.71
CA GLN A 894 20.30 -18.08 26.94
C GLN A 894 20.44 -16.55 27.07
N LEU A 895 19.36 -15.81 26.84
CA LEU A 895 19.30 -14.40 27.11
C LEU A 895 19.41 -14.17 28.62
N GLN A 896 20.16 -13.16 29.04
CA GLN A 896 20.22 -12.76 30.42
C GLN A 896 18.86 -12.15 30.79
N ILE A 897 18.14 -12.82 31.70
CA ILE A 897 16.84 -12.35 32.17
C ILE A 897 17.11 -11.42 33.36
N GLU A 898 16.74 -10.16 33.22
CA GLU A 898 16.63 -9.28 34.36
C GLU A 898 15.47 -9.73 35.25
N SER A 899 15.75 -10.11 36.47
CA SER A 899 14.76 -10.56 37.45
C SER A 899 14.77 -9.66 38.69
N ASP A 900 13.60 -9.47 39.29
CA ASP A 900 13.46 -8.83 40.56
C ASP A 900 13.95 -9.81 41.64
N PRO A 901 14.98 -9.45 42.45
CA PRO A 901 15.57 -10.32 43.48
C PRO A 901 14.55 -10.77 44.55
N ASP A 902 13.53 -9.98 44.81
CA ASP A 902 12.52 -10.22 45.83
C ASP A 902 11.31 -11.02 45.28
N THR A 903 11.22 -11.24 43.99
CA THR A 903 10.08 -11.89 43.34
C THR A 903 10.53 -13.14 42.58
N PRO A 904 10.17 -14.35 42.99
CA PRO A 904 10.54 -15.57 42.27
C PRO A 904 9.83 -15.65 40.91
N ASN A 905 10.51 -16.24 39.92
CA ASN A 905 10.02 -16.40 38.54
C ASN A 905 9.61 -15.08 37.89
N SER A 906 10.30 -13.98 38.22
CA SER A 906 10.05 -12.65 37.68
C SER A 906 10.92 -12.38 36.46
N GLN A 907 10.41 -11.55 35.58
CA GLN A 907 11.13 -10.95 34.45
C GLN A 907 10.77 -9.47 34.39
N ILE A 908 11.78 -8.61 34.26
CA ILE A 908 11.60 -7.18 34.10
C ILE A 908 11.67 -6.89 32.60
N ILE A 909 10.64 -6.23 32.09
CA ILE A 909 10.55 -5.77 30.70
C ILE A 909 10.77 -4.26 30.70
N ARG A 910 11.75 -3.81 29.92
CA ARG A 910 12.11 -2.40 29.67
C ARG A 910 12.27 -2.15 28.19
N GLU A 911 12.20 -0.90 27.78
CA GLU A 911 12.58 -0.51 26.43
C GLU A 911 14.03 -0.91 26.13
N LEU A 912 14.29 -1.37 24.91
CA LEU A 912 15.55 -1.92 24.41
C LEU A 912 16.01 -3.25 25.07
N CYS A 913 15.24 -3.85 25.99
CA CYS A 913 15.59 -5.17 26.46
C CYS A 913 15.29 -6.25 25.41
N HIS A 914 16.07 -7.33 25.46
CA HIS A 914 15.92 -8.49 24.58
C HIS A 914 15.08 -9.57 25.22
N LEU A 915 14.19 -10.18 24.47
CA LEU A 915 13.42 -11.34 24.90
C LEU A 915 13.21 -12.32 23.74
N GLN A 916 12.89 -13.55 24.10
CA GLN A 916 12.47 -14.54 23.11
C GLN A 916 10.97 -14.47 22.88
N VAL A 917 10.58 -14.53 21.64
CA VAL A 917 9.16 -14.53 21.21
C VAL A 917 8.86 -15.74 20.33
N VAL A 918 7.68 -16.29 20.51
CA VAL A 918 7.07 -17.27 19.61
C VAL A 918 6.25 -16.51 18.58
N ILE A 919 6.47 -16.84 17.32
CA ILE A 919 5.79 -16.23 16.20
C ILE A 919 4.95 -17.30 15.51
N THR A 920 3.68 -17.04 15.34
CA THR A 920 2.74 -17.93 14.65
C THR A 920 1.95 -17.16 13.60
N ALA A 921 1.48 -17.84 12.56
CA ALA A 921 0.64 -17.25 11.53
C ALA A 921 -0.70 -17.99 11.43
N ASP A 922 -1.79 -17.24 11.41
CA ASP A 922 -3.15 -17.71 11.16
C ASP A 922 -3.56 -17.41 9.72
N CYS A 923 -3.39 -18.41 8.85
CA CYS A 923 -3.75 -18.31 7.43
C CYS A 923 -5.20 -18.75 7.14
N LYS A 924 -6.04 -18.99 8.17
CA LYS A 924 -7.48 -19.26 8.01
C LYS A 924 -8.29 -17.97 7.89
N LYS A 925 -7.64 -16.84 8.09
CA LYS A 925 -8.20 -15.49 7.95
C LYS A 925 -7.69 -14.84 6.66
N SER A 926 -8.48 -13.97 6.09
CA SER A 926 -8.08 -13.11 4.97
C SER A 926 -8.25 -11.63 5.38
N PRO A 927 -7.16 -10.83 5.36
CA PRO A 927 -5.76 -11.25 5.18
C PRO A 927 -5.25 -12.13 6.34
N PRO A 928 -4.20 -12.94 6.12
CA PRO A 928 -3.61 -13.76 7.16
C PRO A 928 -2.96 -12.90 8.27
N VAL A 929 -2.94 -13.43 9.49
CA VAL A 929 -2.57 -12.68 10.70
C VAL A 929 -1.34 -13.30 11.38
N ILE A 930 -0.36 -12.46 11.75
CA ILE A 930 0.80 -12.88 12.56
C ILE A 930 0.51 -12.60 14.03
N LYS A 931 0.77 -13.59 14.88
CA LYS A 931 0.72 -13.46 16.34
C LYS A 931 2.11 -13.62 16.93
N VAL A 932 2.43 -12.80 17.91
CA VAL A 932 3.70 -12.82 18.62
C VAL A 932 3.41 -12.89 20.13
N LEU A 933 3.98 -13.90 20.80
CA LEU A 933 3.86 -14.10 22.23
C LEU A 933 5.26 -14.18 22.85
N ALA A 934 5.45 -13.59 24.03
CA ALA A 934 6.71 -13.76 24.77
C ALA A 934 6.84 -15.20 25.29
N VAL A 935 8.03 -15.76 25.16
CA VAL A 935 8.34 -17.10 25.70
C VAL A 935 8.44 -17.02 27.21
N ASN A 936 7.75 -17.94 27.92
CA ASN A 936 7.93 -18.06 29.36
C ASN A 936 9.33 -18.63 29.65
N PRO A 937 10.23 -17.87 30.26
CA PRO A 937 11.60 -18.33 30.53
C PRO A 937 11.68 -19.37 31.66
N TYR A 938 10.58 -19.64 32.36
CA TYR A 938 10.46 -20.62 33.45
C TYR A 938 9.53 -21.81 33.08
N ALA A 939 9.25 -22.02 31.76
CA ALA A 939 8.41 -23.10 31.26
C ALA A 939 9.07 -24.47 31.38
#